data_dbd35b97f766461cbded868aa483c3e1
#
_entry.id   dbd35b97f766461cbded868aa483c3e1
#
_cell.length_a   1.000
_cell.length_b   1.000
_cell.length_c   1.000
_cell.angle_alpha   90.00
_cell.angle_beta   90.00
_cell.angle_gamma   90.00
#
_symmetry.space_group_name_H-M   'P 1'
#
loop_
_entity.id
_entity.type
_entity.pdbx_description
1 polymer ?
#
loop_
_entity_poly.entity_id
_entity_poly.type
_entity_poly.pdbx_seq_one_letter_code
_entity_poly.pdbx_strand_id
1 'polypeptide(L)'
;RHEAFEQYKAQREETPEAIRLSVPIIKEIIRAYRIPILEVAGYEADDVIGTLATEAGRQGIITYMMTPDKDYGQLVSDKVFMYRPKHTGGFEVMGVDEVKAKFDIQSPAQVIDMLGLMGDSSDNIPGCPGVGEKTAQKLIAEFGSIENLLEHTDQLKGALKTKVETNREMITFSKFLATIKIDVPIQLDMDSLVREQADEDSLRQIFEELEFRTLIDRVLKKENAGNGITTPTGNKTAAEKSNLAPLPLFPEEGGAVQGDLFANFTGNEPGEAKNSNLATLETLNYDYQLIDTEEKREEIIQKLLTSKILSLDTETTGTEPMDAELVGMSFSIAENEAFYVPVPADQEEALKIVNEFRPVFENENSLKVGQNIKYDMIVLQNYGVQVKGPLFDTMIAHYVLQPELRHGMDYLAEIYLRYQTIHIDELIGPKGKNQKNMRDLAPKDVYRYACEDADVTLKLKNVLEKELKENDAERLFYDIEMPLVPVLVNIERNGVLLDTEALKQSSAHFTAQMENIEKEIYELAGETFNIASPKQVGEVLFDKLRIVEKAKKTKTGQYVTSEEVLESLRHKHPVVEKILEHRGLKKLLGTYIDALPQLINPRTGRVHTSFNQTVTATGRLSSSNPNLQNIPIRDENGKEIR
;
A
#
# COMPACT_ATOMS: atom_id res chain seq x y z
N ARG A 1 27.81 -2.47 24.96
CA ARG A 1 27.53 -3.87 24.57
C ARG A 1 28.46 -4.31 23.44
N HIS A 2 28.65 -3.52 22.37
CA HIS A 2 29.58 -3.85 21.27
C HIS A 2 31.03 -4.05 21.72
N GLU A 3 31.54 -3.26 22.66
CA GLU A 3 32.89 -3.42 23.22
C GLU A 3 33.03 -4.72 23.99
N ALA A 4 31.95 -5.22 24.61
CA ALA A 4 31.96 -6.46 25.37
C ALA A 4 31.69 -7.69 24.48
N PHE A 5 31.04 -7.53 23.34
CA PHE A 5 30.68 -8.63 22.43
C PHE A 5 30.62 -8.12 20.97
N GLU A 6 31.69 -8.41 20.23
CA GLU A 6 31.86 -8.01 18.83
C GLU A 6 30.74 -8.52 17.91
N GLN A 7 30.16 -9.68 18.26
CA GLN A 7 29.08 -10.29 17.50
C GLN A 7 27.68 -9.72 17.83
N TYR A 8 27.56 -8.81 18.81
CA TYR A 8 26.30 -8.16 19.15
C TYR A 8 25.77 -7.36 17.95
N LYS A 9 24.55 -7.67 17.52
CA LYS A 9 23.91 -7.08 16.33
C LYS A 9 24.68 -7.23 15.00
N ALA A 10 25.73 -8.08 14.93
CA ALA A 10 26.59 -8.22 13.75
C ALA A 10 25.87 -8.77 12.49
N GLN A 11 24.72 -9.39 12.67
CA GLN A 11 23.88 -9.92 11.58
C GLN A 11 22.89 -8.88 11.00
N ARG A 12 22.84 -7.66 11.55
CA ARG A 12 22.02 -6.60 10.99
C ARG A 12 22.66 -6.09 9.70
N GLU A 13 21.85 -6.00 8.65
CA GLU A 13 22.29 -5.38 7.40
C GLU A 13 22.62 -3.90 7.63
N GLU A 14 23.53 -3.37 6.84
CA GLU A 14 23.81 -1.92 6.84
C GLU A 14 22.53 -1.15 6.54
N THR A 15 22.34 -0.04 7.26
CA THR A 15 21.20 0.84 6.99
C THR A 15 21.27 1.34 5.55
N PRO A 16 20.21 1.14 4.74
CA PRO A 16 20.17 1.62 3.37
C PRO A 16 20.57 3.10 3.27
N GLU A 17 21.31 3.44 2.22
CA GLU A 17 21.85 4.80 2.03
C GLU A 17 20.77 5.87 2.09
N ALA A 18 19.62 5.63 1.46
CA ALA A 18 18.48 6.54 1.47
C ALA A 18 18.00 6.86 2.90
N ILE A 19 17.93 5.86 3.78
CA ILE A 19 17.55 6.07 5.20
C ILE A 19 18.64 6.88 5.91
N ARG A 20 19.91 6.57 5.68
CA ARG A 20 21.04 7.29 6.28
C ARG A 20 21.03 8.76 5.89
N LEU A 21 20.75 9.08 4.62
CA LEU A 21 20.63 10.45 4.12
C LEU A 21 19.40 11.18 4.66
N SER A 22 18.33 10.46 4.98
CA SER A 22 17.09 11.04 5.54
C SER A 22 17.22 11.44 7.02
N VAL A 23 18.13 10.83 7.78
CA VAL A 23 18.25 11.07 9.24
C VAL A 23 18.49 12.55 9.60
N PRO A 24 19.39 13.30 8.95
CA PRO A 24 19.57 14.73 9.22
C PRO A 24 18.27 15.52 9.00
N ILE A 25 17.57 15.25 7.90
CA ILE A 25 16.32 15.91 7.52
C ILE A 25 15.22 15.61 8.54
N ILE A 26 15.07 14.35 8.96
CA ILE A 26 14.13 13.97 10.03
C ILE A 26 14.42 14.74 11.32
N LYS A 27 15.70 14.91 11.68
CA LYS A 27 16.08 15.71 12.86
C LYS A 27 15.74 17.19 12.70
N GLU A 28 15.86 17.75 11.50
CA GLU A 28 15.44 19.13 11.21
C GLU A 28 13.94 19.30 11.36
N ILE A 29 13.13 18.39 10.83
CA ILE A 29 11.68 18.36 11.00
C ILE A 29 11.31 18.28 12.48
N ILE A 30 11.95 17.39 13.26
CA ILE A 30 11.69 17.24 14.70
C ILE A 30 12.01 18.55 15.45
N ARG A 31 13.12 19.21 15.11
CA ARG A 31 13.49 20.50 15.69
C ARG A 31 12.49 21.60 15.33
N ALA A 32 12.00 21.62 14.09
CA ALA A 32 10.98 22.55 13.65
C ALA A 32 9.63 22.32 14.38
N TYR A 33 9.32 21.08 14.76
CA TYR A 33 8.23 20.76 15.69
C TYR A 33 8.51 21.20 17.13
N ARG A 34 9.71 21.75 17.42
CA ARG A 34 10.19 22.08 18.77
C ARG A 34 10.14 20.90 19.74
N ILE A 35 10.42 19.70 19.20
CA ILE A 35 10.54 18.47 19.99
C ILE A 35 12.03 18.26 20.30
N PRO A 36 12.41 18.17 21.58
CA PRO A 36 13.80 17.94 21.98
C PRO A 36 14.33 16.61 21.47
N ILE A 37 15.54 16.59 20.91
CA ILE A 37 16.26 15.39 20.51
C ILE A 37 17.36 15.16 21.55
N LEU A 38 17.27 14.04 22.25
CA LEU A 38 18.21 13.68 23.32
C LEU A 38 19.10 12.53 22.83
N GLU A 39 20.40 12.79 22.74
CA GLU A 39 21.41 11.83 22.30
C GLU A 39 22.63 11.88 23.23
N VAL A 40 23.17 10.72 23.59
CA VAL A 40 24.38 10.61 24.38
C VAL A 40 25.37 9.72 23.64
N ALA A 41 26.52 10.27 23.24
CA ALA A 41 27.54 9.53 22.52
C ALA A 41 28.02 8.30 23.30
N GLY A 42 28.12 7.15 22.63
CA GLY A 42 28.56 5.89 23.23
C GLY A 42 27.46 5.09 23.94
N TYR A 43 26.21 5.54 23.93
CA TYR A 43 25.06 4.83 24.47
C TYR A 43 24.01 4.57 23.38
N GLU A 44 23.29 3.46 23.53
CA GLU A 44 22.16 3.15 22.65
C GLU A 44 20.93 3.99 23.03
N ALA A 45 20.01 4.18 22.07
CA ALA A 45 18.77 4.90 22.33
C ALA A 45 17.95 4.29 23.48
N ASP A 46 17.98 2.95 23.58
CA ASP A 46 17.32 2.17 24.62
C ASP A 46 17.81 2.55 26.03
N ASP A 47 19.11 2.77 26.16
CA ASP A 47 19.74 3.14 27.44
C ASP A 47 19.36 4.59 27.84
N VAL A 48 19.31 5.51 26.86
CA VAL A 48 18.89 6.90 27.10
C VAL A 48 17.42 6.94 27.51
N ILE A 49 16.56 6.26 26.78
CA ILE A 49 15.11 6.18 27.09
C ILE A 49 14.91 5.49 28.44
N GLY A 50 15.61 4.39 28.69
CA GLY A 50 15.52 3.64 29.95
C GLY A 50 15.89 4.49 31.16
N THR A 51 16.96 5.28 31.05
CA THR A 51 17.40 6.19 32.11
C THR A 51 16.37 7.27 32.38
N LEU A 52 15.91 7.97 31.35
CA LEU A 52 14.97 9.08 31.48
C LEU A 52 13.57 8.61 31.92
N ALA A 53 13.07 7.50 31.37
CA ALA A 53 11.76 6.95 31.76
C ALA A 53 11.76 6.46 33.21
N THR A 54 12.85 5.82 33.66
CA THR A 54 12.97 5.36 35.05
C THR A 54 13.03 6.54 36.01
N GLU A 55 13.77 7.60 35.69
CA GLU A 55 13.87 8.79 36.51
C GLU A 55 12.54 9.56 36.57
N ALA A 56 11.86 9.72 35.42
CA ALA A 56 10.51 10.30 35.35
C ALA A 56 9.51 9.54 36.23
N GLY A 57 9.54 8.21 36.14
CA GLY A 57 8.71 7.35 36.98
C GLY A 57 8.97 7.49 38.47
N ARG A 58 10.25 7.61 38.88
CA ARG A 58 10.63 7.89 40.29
C ARG A 58 10.11 9.24 40.78
N GLN A 59 10.05 10.23 39.89
CA GLN A 59 9.47 11.54 40.19
C GLN A 59 7.92 11.55 40.14
N GLY A 60 7.29 10.40 39.87
CA GLY A 60 5.83 10.24 39.81
C GLY A 60 5.20 10.70 38.51
N ILE A 61 5.99 10.94 37.47
CA ILE A 61 5.55 11.38 36.14
C ILE A 61 5.09 10.16 35.34
N ILE A 62 3.88 10.24 34.77
CA ILE A 62 3.37 9.21 33.86
C ILE A 62 4.13 9.33 32.55
N THR A 63 4.82 8.24 32.18
CA THR A 63 5.71 8.20 31.03
C THR A 63 5.26 7.10 30.08
N TYR A 64 5.16 7.42 28.78
CA TYR A 64 4.86 6.48 27.70
C TYR A 64 6.07 6.31 26.79
N MET A 65 6.62 5.10 26.73
CA MET A 65 7.69 4.74 25.80
C MET A 65 7.04 4.26 24.49
N MET A 66 7.13 5.06 23.43
CA MET A 66 6.59 4.70 22.12
C MET A 66 7.58 3.81 21.39
N THR A 67 7.40 2.51 21.47
CA THR A 67 8.29 1.52 20.87
C THR A 67 7.59 0.19 20.58
N PRO A 68 7.88 -0.49 19.46
CA PRO A 68 7.44 -1.87 19.22
C PRO A 68 8.32 -2.90 19.93
N ASP A 69 9.49 -2.48 20.45
CA ASP A 69 10.50 -3.38 21.00
C ASP A 69 10.06 -3.98 22.33
N LYS A 70 10.05 -5.31 22.38
CA LYS A 70 9.64 -6.10 23.56
C LYS A 70 10.56 -5.90 24.77
N ASP A 71 11.82 -5.52 24.54
CA ASP A 71 12.85 -5.43 25.58
C ASP A 71 12.56 -4.28 26.56
N TYR A 72 11.83 -3.27 26.13
CA TYR A 72 11.34 -2.20 26.98
C TYR A 72 10.34 -2.66 28.05
N GLY A 73 9.80 -3.87 27.93
CA GLY A 73 8.98 -4.48 28.99
C GLY A 73 9.66 -4.52 30.34
N GLN A 74 11.00 -4.59 30.40
CA GLN A 74 11.79 -4.56 31.65
C GLN A 74 11.70 -3.22 32.40
N LEU A 75 11.34 -2.13 31.72
CA LEU A 75 11.27 -0.77 32.27
C LEU A 75 9.85 -0.39 32.75
N VAL A 76 8.85 -1.22 32.45
CA VAL A 76 7.47 -0.94 32.80
C VAL A 76 7.26 -0.96 34.31
N SER A 77 6.55 0.06 34.80
CA SER A 77 6.22 0.23 36.21
C SER A 77 4.84 0.88 36.37
N ASP A 78 4.44 1.21 37.61
CA ASP A 78 3.17 1.89 37.90
C ASP A 78 3.04 3.27 37.22
N LYS A 79 4.16 3.87 36.77
CA LYS A 79 4.21 5.18 36.13
C LYS A 79 4.80 5.16 34.72
N VAL A 80 5.42 4.06 34.32
CA VAL A 80 6.09 3.92 33.02
C VAL A 80 5.38 2.83 32.22
N PHE A 81 4.89 3.20 31.05
CA PHE A 81 4.10 2.34 30.15
C PHE A 81 4.75 2.23 28.79
N MET A 82 4.55 1.11 28.09
CA MET A 82 4.84 1.01 26.66
C MET A 82 3.62 1.44 25.86
N TYR A 83 3.81 2.30 24.87
CA TYR A 83 2.82 2.66 23.86
C TYR A 83 3.23 2.03 22.52
N ARG A 84 2.51 0.99 22.12
CA ARG A 84 2.98 0.04 21.11
C ARG A 84 2.05 -0.03 19.91
N PRO A 85 2.57 0.08 18.65
CA PRO A 85 1.74 -0.10 17.46
C PRO A 85 1.29 -1.55 17.32
N LYS A 86 0.02 -1.77 16.94
CA LYS A 86 -0.53 -3.09 16.63
C LYS A 86 -0.40 -3.42 15.15
N HIS A 87 -0.20 -4.70 14.83
CA HIS A 87 -0.21 -5.18 13.44
C HIS A 87 -1.57 -5.03 12.73
N THR A 88 -2.65 -4.97 13.50
CA THR A 88 -4.02 -4.76 13.01
C THR A 88 -4.42 -3.28 12.90
N GLY A 89 -3.45 -2.37 13.11
CA GLY A 89 -3.68 -0.94 13.20
C GLY A 89 -3.99 -0.45 14.61
N GLY A 90 -3.79 0.85 14.85
CA GLY A 90 -3.91 1.48 16.16
C GLY A 90 -2.75 1.14 17.11
N PHE A 91 -2.92 1.48 18.39
CA PHE A 91 -1.91 1.30 19.43
C PHE A 91 -2.48 0.54 20.62
N GLU A 92 -1.59 -0.06 21.40
CA GLU A 92 -1.91 -0.63 22.72
C GLU A 92 -1.01 -0.01 23.78
N VAL A 93 -1.58 0.23 24.96
CA VAL A 93 -0.82 0.60 26.14
C VAL A 93 -0.55 -0.66 26.93
N MET A 94 0.72 -0.92 27.23
CA MET A 94 1.13 -2.06 28.05
C MET A 94 1.69 -1.55 29.37
N GLY A 95 0.97 -1.85 30.44
CA GLY A 95 1.39 -1.65 31.81
C GLY A 95 1.92 -2.95 32.43
N VAL A 96 2.04 -2.95 33.76
CA VAL A 96 2.60 -4.08 34.52
C VAL A 96 1.85 -5.39 34.25
N ASP A 97 0.52 -5.36 34.24
CA ASP A 97 -0.30 -6.57 34.09
C ASP A 97 -0.23 -7.13 32.66
N GLU A 98 -0.22 -6.27 31.66
CA GLU A 98 -0.07 -6.67 30.26
C GLU A 98 1.32 -7.29 29.99
N VAL A 99 2.39 -6.72 30.54
CA VAL A 99 3.74 -7.28 30.42
C VAL A 99 3.82 -8.64 31.14
N LYS A 100 3.28 -8.76 32.34
CA LYS A 100 3.24 -10.02 33.08
C LYS A 100 2.46 -11.10 32.30
N ALA A 101 1.31 -10.77 31.76
CA ALA A 101 0.48 -11.69 30.98
C ALA A 101 1.19 -12.12 29.67
N LYS A 102 1.88 -11.19 29.01
CA LYS A 102 2.55 -11.46 27.73
C LYS A 102 3.73 -12.41 27.86
N PHE A 103 4.55 -12.23 28.89
CA PHE A 103 5.75 -13.03 29.10
C PHE A 103 5.56 -14.20 30.06
N ASP A 104 4.35 -14.34 30.66
CA ASP A 104 4.02 -15.32 31.70
C ASP A 104 5.01 -15.25 32.88
N ILE A 105 5.18 -14.02 33.42
CA ILE A 105 6.10 -13.67 34.50
C ILE A 105 5.39 -12.99 35.66
N GLN A 106 6.04 -12.88 36.82
CA GLN A 106 5.45 -12.29 38.01
C GLN A 106 5.75 -10.77 38.16
N SER A 107 6.81 -10.29 37.53
CA SER A 107 7.16 -8.89 37.51
C SER A 107 7.85 -8.46 36.21
N PRO A 108 7.70 -7.21 35.75
CA PRO A 108 8.38 -6.70 34.56
C PRO A 108 9.91 -6.87 34.58
N ALA A 109 10.53 -6.78 35.74
CA ALA A 109 11.98 -6.98 35.87
C ALA A 109 12.46 -8.37 35.39
N GLN A 110 11.58 -9.39 35.42
CA GLN A 110 11.92 -10.74 34.95
C GLN A 110 12.02 -10.86 33.42
N VAL A 111 11.65 -9.83 32.64
CA VAL A 111 11.88 -9.80 31.19
C VAL A 111 13.36 -9.97 30.88
N ILE A 112 14.24 -9.37 31.68
CA ILE A 112 15.70 -9.51 31.53
C ILE A 112 16.14 -10.98 31.71
N ASP A 113 15.58 -11.66 32.71
CA ASP A 113 15.88 -13.07 32.99
C ASP A 113 15.36 -13.99 31.87
N MET A 114 14.19 -13.70 31.35
CA MET A 114 13.63 -14.41 30.20
C MET A 114 14.54 -14.30 28.98
N LEU A 115 14.96 -13.07 28.62
CA LEU A 115 15.87 -12.81 27.50
C LEU A 115 17.26 -13.42 27.72
N GLY A 116 17.77 -13.34 28.95
CA GLY A 116 19.06 -13.95 29.31
C GLY A 116 19.08 -15.48 29.15
N LEU A 117 17.95 -16.16 29.42
CA LEU A 117 17.80 -17.59 29.24
C LEU A 117 17.54 -18.02 27.79
N MET A 118 16.57 -17.39 27.13
CA MET A 118 16.15 -17.80 25.79
C MET A 118 17.03 -17.21 24.68
N GLY A 119 17.79 -16.16 24.98
CA GLY A 119 18.51 -15.37 23.99
C GLY A 119 17.60 -14.47 23.16
N ASP A 120 18.20 -13.67 22.29
CA ASP A 120 17.50 -12.89 21.27
C ASP A 120 18.24 -12.97 19.93
N SER A 121 17.58 -13.57 18.95
CA SER A 121 18.15 -13.69 17.59
C SER A 121 18.22 -12.35 16.87
N SER A 122 17.40 -11.37 17.23
CA SER A 122 17.39 -10.02 16.61
C SER A 122 18.65 -9.24 16.96
N ASP A 123 19.15 -9.43 18.18
CA ASP A 123 20.33 -8.75 18.73
C ASP A 123 21.55 -9.66 18.85
N ASN A 124 21.42 -10.89 18.35
CA ASN A 124 22.46 -11.92 18.45
C ASN A 124 22.87 -12.22 19.90
N ILE A 125 21.91 -12.20 20.82
CA ILE A 125 22.12 -12.59 22.21
C ILE A 125 22.00 -14.11 22.30
N PRO A 126 23.06 -14.83 22.75
CA PRO A 126 23.13 -16.29 22.63
C PRO A 126 22.13 -17.06 23.51
N GLY A 127 21.84 -16.58 24.72
CA GLY A 127 21.05 -17.30 25.70
C GLY A 127 21.64 -18.63 26.16
N CYS A 128 20.81 -19.50 26.70
CA CYS A 128 21.18 -20.89 27.03
C CYS A 128 20.83 -21.81 25.83
N PRO A 129 21.82 -22.48 25.19
CA PRO A 129 21.54 -23.33 24.04
C PRO A 129 20.51 -24.42 24.31
N GLY A 130 19.40 -24.39 23.52
CA GLY A 130 18.30 -25.34 23.64
C GLY A 130 17.31 -25.05 24.78
N VAL A 131 17.35 -23.82 25.33
CA VAL A 131 16.31 -23.26 26.18
C VAL A 131 15.54 -22.23 25.35
N GLY A 132 14.30 -22.53 25.00
CA GLY A 132 13.39 -21.61 24.32
C GLY A 132 12.41 -20.97 25.31
N GLU A 133 11.56 -20.09 24.81
CA GLU A 133 10.60 -19.27 25.56
C GLU A 133 9.84 -20.06 26.65
N LYS A 134 9.17 -21.17 26.27
CA LYS A 134 8.40 -21.99 27.23
C LYS A 134 9.24 -22.62 28.34
N THR A 135 10.51 -22.92 28.06
CA THR A 135 11.41 -23.49 29.08
C THR A 135 11.92 -22.38 30.00
N ALA A 136 12.25 -21.21 29.44
CA ALA A 136 12.62 -20.03 30.21
C ALA A 136 11.49 -19.58 31.13
N GLN A 137 10.24 -19.52 30.65
CA GLN A 137 9.05 -19.22 31.47
C GLN A 137 8.94 -20.14 32.68
N LYS A 138 9.07 -21.45 32.49
CA LYS A 138 9.01 -22.42 33.59
C LYS A 138 10.13 -22.21 34.61
N LEU A 139 11.35 -21.98 34.13
CA LEU A 139 12.50 -21.75 35.01
C LEU A 139 12.33 -20.45 35.81
N ILE A 140 11.86 -19.37 35.19
CA ILE A 140 11.66 -18.10 35.89
C ILE A 140 10.45 -18.18 36.84
N ALA A 141 9.39 -18.91 36.48
CA ALA A 141 8.28 -19.15 37.38
C ALA A 141 8.68 -19.95 38.64
N GLU A 142 9.62 -20.90 38.50
CA GLU A 142 10.08 -21.77 39.58
C GLU A 142 11.17 -21.09 40.44
N PHE A 143 12.16 -20.43 39.80
CA PHE A 143 13.32 -19.89 40.50
C PHE A 143 13.28 -18.35 40.68
N GLY A 144 12.42 -17.65 39.99
CA GLY A 144 12.24 -16.21 40.10
C GLY A 144 13.31 -15.37 39.36
N SER A 145 14.56 -15.78 39.32
CA SER A 145 15.65 -15.10 38.61
C SER A 145 16.71 -16.07 38.12
N ILE A 146 17.57 -15.62 37.21
CA ILE A 146 18.75 -16.38 36.73
C ILE A 146 19.73 -16.65 37.87
N GLU A 147 19.97 -15.71 38.75
CA GLU A 147 20.89 -15.86 39.89
C GLU A 147 20.43 -17.02 40.76
N ASN A 148 19.19 -17.01 41.20
CA ASN A 148 18.62 -18.08 42.04
C ASN A 148 18.61 -19.44 41.31
N LEU A 149 18.31 -19.46 40.01
CA LEU A 149 18.38 -20.65 39.18
C LEU A 149 19.81 -21.24 39.17
N LEU A 150 20.83 -20.38 39.00
CA LEU A 150 22.22 -20.80 38.96
C LEU A 150 22.77 -21.25 40.32
N GLU A 151 22.22 -20.78 41.42
CA GLU A 151 22.54 -21.22 42.77
C GLU A 151 21.90 -22.56 43.11
N HIS A 152 20.78 -22.90 42.51
CA HIS A 152 19.97 -24.09 42.83
C HIS A 152 19.87 -25.08 41.65
N THR A 153 20.92 -25.23 40.85
CA THR A 153 20.95 -26.17 39.71
C THR A 153 20.78 -27.62 40.13
N ASP A 154 21.03 -27.96 41.41
CA ASP A 154 20.81 -29.28 41.99
C ASP A 154 19.31 -29.69 41.92
N GLN A 155 18.39 -28.78 41.90
CA GLN A 155 16.94 -29.01 41.75
C GLN A 155 16.53 -29.36 40.31
N LEU A 156 17.38 -29.07 39.34
CA LEU A 156 17.14 -29.40 37.93
C LEU A 156 17.49 -30.89 37.67
N LYS A 157 16.82 -31.51 36.68
CA LYS A 157 16.99 -32.92 36.31
C LYS A 157 17.40 -33.09 34.84
N GLY A 158 18.13 -34.16 34.57
CA GLY A 158 18.43 -34.62 33.22
C GLY A 158 19.21 -33.61 32.37
N ALA A 159 18.92 -33.58 31.08
CA ALA A 159 19.63 -32.75 30.10
C ALA A 159 19.54 -31.24 30.38
N LEU A 160 18.47 -30.79 31.05
CA LEU A 160 18.28 -29.38 31.37
C LEU A 160 19.30 -28.92 32.43
N LYS A 161 19.52 -29.74 33.46
CA LYS A 161 20.58 -29.49 34.46
C LYS A 161 21.94 -29.30 33.81
N THR A 162 22.35 -30.25 32.98
CA THR A 162 23.64 -30.19 32.29
C THR A 162 23.75 -28.93 31.41
N LYS A 163 22.69 -28.58 30.68
CA LYS A 163 22.67 -27.36 29.82
C LYS A 163 22.90 -26.10 30.64
N VAL A 164 22.15 -25.91 31.73
CA VAL A 164 22.25 -24.71 32.57
C VAL A 164 23.64 -24.64 33.25
N GLU A 165 24.13 -25.77 33.81
CA GLU A 165 25.44 -25.82 34.47
C GLU A 165 26.58 -25.54 33.52
N THR A 166 26.57 -26.13 32.30
CA THR A 166 27.64 -25.94 31.30
C THR A 166 27.65 -24.53 30.73
N ASN A 167 26.49 -23.83 30.68
CA ASN A 167 26.37 -22.51 30.05
C ASN A 167 26.18 -21.36 31.07
N ARG A 168 26.59 -21.53 32.32
CA ARG A 168 26.41 -20.49 33.37
C ARG A 168 26.93 -19.11 32.97
N GLU A 169 28.16 -19.07 32.48
CA GLU A 169 28.78 -17.81 32.04
C GLU A 169 28.04 -17.19 30.86
N MET A 170 27.62 -18.00 29.90
CA MET A 170 26.87 -17.58 28.75
C MET A 170 25.49 -17.00 29.12
N ILE A 171 24.79 -17.63 30.06
CA ILE A 171 23.49 -17.17 30.58
C ILE A 171 23.64 -15.82 31.27
N THR A 172 24.65 -15.70 32.16
CA THR A 172 24.92 -14.43 32.88
C THR A 172 25.32 -13.33 31.92
N PHE A 173 26.14 -13.65 30.92
CA PHE A 173 26.54 -12.72 29.88
C PHE A 173 25.36 -12.28 28.98
N SER A 174 24.48 -13.20 28.63
CA SER A 174 23.27 -12.91 27.88
C SER A 174 22.31 -12.00 28.66
N LYS A 175 22.16 -12.21 29.96
CA LYS A 175 21.43 -11.30 30.84
C LYS A 175 22.03 -9.88 30.83
N PHE A 176 23.35 -9.77 30.90
CA PHE A 176 24.07 -8.49 30.80
C PHE A 176 23.78 -7.79 29.46
N LEU A 177 23.82 -8.52 28.33
CA LEU A 177 23.54 -7.96 27.01
C LEU A 177 22.08 -7.50 26.86
N ALA A 178 21.13 -8.25 27.42
CA ALA A 178 19.70 -7.94 27.38
C ALA A 178 19.28 -6.79 28.31
N THR A 179 20.13 -6.43 29.29
CA THR A 179 19.78 -5.40 30.29
C THR A 179 19.95 -4.00 29.70
N ILE A 180 18.88 -3.22 29.69
CA ILE A 180 18.90 -1.79 29.33
C ILE A 180 19.54 -1.02 30.48
N LYS A 181 20.55 -0.19 30.19
CA LYS A 181 21.18 0.69 31.18
C LYS A 181 20.24 1.82 31.57
N ILE A 182 20.21 2.12 32.87
CA ILE A 182 19.40 3.18 33.45
C ILE A 182 20.25 4.22 34.23
N ASP A 183 21.54 4.25 33.92
CA ASP A 183 22.56 5.10 34.55
C ASP A 183 23.38 5.90 33.52
N VAL A 184 22.77 6.20 32.36
CA VAL A 184 23.38 7.07 31.33
C VAL A 184 23.62 8.47 31.93
N PRO A 185 24.74 9.15 31.64
CA PRO A 185 25.04 10.47 32.16
C PRO A 185 24.20 11.57 31.47
N ILE A 186 22.89 11.49 31.66
CA ILE A 186 21.88 12.43 31.15
C ILE A 186 20.95 12.80 32.30
N GLN A 187 20.56 14.08 32.38
CA GLN A 187 19.62 14.56 33.39
C GLN A 187 18.24 14.77 32.78
N LEU A 188 17.21 14.41 33.54
CA LEU A 188 15.82 14.69 33.16
C LEU A 188 15.53 16.17 33.46
N ASP A 189 15.53 17.01 32.44
CA ASP A 189 15.17 18.42 32.53
C ASP A 189 13.73 18.61 32.02
N MET A 190 12.79 18.68 32.94
CA MET A 190 11.37 18.80 32.62
C MET A 190 11.01 20.13 31.96
N ASP A 191 11.76 21.21 32.23
CA ASP A 191 11.50 22.50 31.62
C ASP A 191 11.84 22.50 30.13
N SER A 192 12.88 21.79 29.75
CA SER A 192 13.25 21.61 28.34
C SER A 192 12.34 20.59 27.57
N LEU A 193 11.55 19.80 28.30
CA LEU A 193 10.67 18.78 27.71
C LEU A 193 9.20 19.24 27.60
N VAL A 194 8.93 20.51 27.92
CA VAL A 194 7.59 21.09 27.73
C VAL A 194 7.32 21.25 26.23
N ARG A 195 6.16 20.75 25.78
CA ARG A 195 5.74 20.91 24.41
C ARG A 195 5.51 22.37 24.06
N GLU A 196 6.26 22.86 23.11
CA GLU A 196 6.06 24.18 22.51
C GLU A 196 5.24 24.06 21.21
N GLN A 197 4.74 25.22 20.74
CA GLN A 197 4.13 25.28 19.42
C GLN A 197 5.22 25.09 18.34
N ALA A 198 4.87 24.37 17.28
CA ALA A 198 5.77 24.13 16.16
C ALA A 198 6.14 25.45 15.46
N ASP A 199 7.34 25.49 14.90
CA ASP A 199 7.77 26.55 14.01
C ASP A 199 7.21 26.28 12.61
N GLU A 200 6.01 26.84 12.34
CA GLU A 200 5.29 26.61 11.11
C GLU A 200 6.04 27.09 9.86
N ASP A 201 6.79 28.19 9.98
CA ASP A 201 7.55 28.74 8.84
C ASP A 201 8.70 27.81 8.48
N SER A 202 9.45 27.31 9.47
CA SER A 202 10.51 26.32 9.24
C SER A 202 9.95 25.00 8.71
N LEU A 203 8.81 24.50 9.23
CA LEU A 203 8.16 23.29 8.72
C LEU A 203 7.71 23.47 7.28
N ARG A 204 7.13 24.62 6.95
CA ARG A 204 6.71 24.93 5.58
C ARG A 204 7.89 24.88 4.62
N GLN A 205 8.98 25.58 4.97
CA GLN A 205 10.18 25.61 4.14
C GLN A 205 10.74 24.20 3.91
N ILE A 206 10.90 23.39 4.97
CA ILE A 206 11.42 22.02 4.86
C ILE A 206 10.49 21.16 4.02
N PHE A 207 9.17 21.26 4.21
CA PHE A 207 8.20 20.47 3.44
C PHE A 207 8.11 20.92 1.97
N GLU A 208 8.30 22.20 1.66
CA GLU A 208 8.41 22.71 0.29
C GLU A 208 9.67 22.18 -0.40
N GLU A 209 10.85 22.23 0.27
CA GLU A 209 12.11 21.67 -0.23
C GLU A 209 12.04 20.15 -0.48
N LEU A 210 11.26 19.44 0.33
CA LEU A 210 11.03 17.99 0.20
C LEU A 210 9.83 17.64 -0.70
N GLU A 211 9.15 18.64 -1.26
CA GLU A 211 7.94 18.48 -2.08
C GLU A 211 6.78 17.77 -1.35
N PHE A 212 6.74 17.85 -0.02
CA PHE A 212 5.69 17.24 0.82
C PHE A 212 4.42 18.10 0.87
N ARG A 213 3.83 18.40 -0.28
CA ARG A 213 2.66 19.29 -0.45
C ARG A 213 1.48 18.90 0.44
N THR A 214 1.13 17.62 0.47
CA THR A 214 0.05 17.10 1.35
C THR A 214 0.33 17.25 2.85
N LEU A 215 1.58 17.18 3.27
CA LEU A 215 1.95 17.39 4.67
C LEU A 215 1.82 18.87 5.08
N ILE A 216 2.17 19.80 4.20
CA ILE A 216 1.96 21.24 4.41
C ILE A 216 0.50 21.50 4.77
N ASP A 217 -0.41 20.96 3.96
CA ASP A 217 -1.85 21.15 4.14
C ASP A 217 -2.40 20.46 5.38
N ARG A 218 -1.98 19.24 5.61
CA ARG A 218 -2.44 18.42 6.74
C ARG A 218 -1.94 18.93 8.08
N VAL A 219 -0.70 19.42 8.14
CA VAL A 219 -0.03 19.83 9.39
C VAL A 219 -0.25 21.30 9.70
N LEU A 220 -0.06 22.19 8.70
CA LEU A 220 -0.02 23.64 8.94
C LEU A 220 -1.39 24.32 8.84
N LYS A 221 -2.43 23.69 8.25
CA LYS A 221 -3.77 24.30 8.17
C LYS A 221 -4.72 23.91 9.30
N LYS A 222 -4.43 22.84 10.06
CA LYS A 222 -5.28 22.44 11.22
C LYS A 222 -5.19 23.38 12.42
N GLU A 223 -4.14 24.16 12.56
CA GLU A 223 -3.99 25.03 13.75
C GLU A 223 -4.68 26.40 13.61
N ASN A 224 -4.99 26.86 12.39
CA ASN A 224 -5.70 28.14 12.17
C ASN A 224 -7.21 28.10 12.42
N ALA A 225 -7.80 26.91 12.64
CA ALA A 225 -9.23 26.75 12.95
C ALA A 225 -9.57 26.75 14.46
N GLY A 226 -8.57 26.88 15.32
CA GLY A 226 -8.70 26.68 16.79
C GLY A 226 -8.79 27.94 17.66
N ASN A 227 -8.70 29.16 17.14
CA ASN A 227 -8.73 30.40 17.95
C ASN A 227 -10.03 31.21 17.75
N GLY A 228 -11.13 30.66 18.19
CA GLY A 228 -12.41 31.35 18.33
C GLY A 228 -13.09 30.96 19.63
N ILE A 229 -12.44 31.17 20.81
CA ILE A 229 -13.09 30.99 22.10
C ILE A 229 -13.83 32.29 22.45
N THR A 230 -15.15 32.28 22.22
CA THR A 230 -16.05 33.20 22.92
C THR A 230 -16.38 32.61 24.28
N THR A 231 -15.92 33.28 25.33
CA THR A 231 -16.28 32.99 26.70
C THR A 231 -17.76 33.26 26.99
N PRO A 232 -18.48 32.31 27.59
CA PRO A 232 -19.66 32.65 28.39
C PRO A 232 -19.26 32.68 29.87
N THR A 233 -19.36 33.87 30.48
CA THR A 233 -19.42 34.08 31.91
C THR A 233 -20.61 33.37 32.53
N GLY A 234 -20.37 32.58 33.58
CA GLY A 234 -21.45 32.00 34.39
C GLY A 234 -20.94 31.05 35.47
N ASN A 235 -20.81 31.57 36.69
CA ASN A 235 -20.53 30.85 37.93
C ASN A 235 -21.39 29.61 38.12
N LYS A 236 -20.81 28.51 38.57
CA LYS A 236 -21.27 27.74 39.75
C LYS A 236 -20.25 26.69 40.22
N THR A 237 -20.17 26.61 41.48
CA THR A 237 -19.33 25.90 42.47
C THR A 237 -19.45 24.35 42.44
N ALA A 238 -18.34 23.74 42.89
CA ALA A 238 -18.17 22.53 43.73
C ALA A 238 -17.93 21.17 43.03
N ALA A 239 -16.71 20.75 43.20
CA ALA A 239 -16.23 19.40 43.59
C ALA A 239 -16.93 18.15 43.03
N GLU A 240 -16.31 17.55 42.03
CA GLU A 240 -16.31 16.08 41.87
C GLU A 240 -14.98 15.60 41.30
N LYS A 241 -14.53 14.45 41.81
CA LYS A 241 -13.23 13.84 41.66
C LYS A 241 -12.92 13.50 40.18
N SER A 242 -11.79 13.95 39.69
CA SER A 242 -11.25 13.72 38.37
C SER A 242 -10.82 12.26 38.19
N ASN A 243 -11.58 11.51 37.42
CA ASN A 243 -11.05 10.43 36.63
C ASN A 243 -10.72 11.01 35.23
N LEU A 244 -9.54 11.59 35.10
CA LEU A 244 -8.98 11.99 33.80
C LEU A 244 -8.35 10.75 33.16
N ALA A 245 -9.09 10.14 32.21
CA ALA A 245 -8.46 9.32 31.20
C ALA A 245 -7.55 10.22 30.35
N PRO A 246 -6.32 9.81 30.03
CA PRO A 246 -5.43 10.63 29.21
C PRO A 246 -6.07 10.83 27.83
N LEU A 247 -6.10 12.09 27.38
CA LEU A 247 -6.45 12.44 26.00
C LEU A 247 -5.48 11.73 25.03
N PRO A 248 -5.97 11.09 23.97
CA PRO A 248 -5.11 10.47 22.98
C PRO A 248 -4.26 11.55 22.30
N LEU A 249 -2.94 11.32 22.25
CA LEU A 249 -1.97 12.20 21.60
C LEU A 249 -2.16 12.30 20.07
N PHE A 250 -2.98 11.42 19.51
CA PHE A 250 -3.34 11.40 18.09
C PHE A 250 -4.81 11.03 17.95
N PRO A 251 -5.55 11.58 16.98
CA PRO A 251 -6.92 11.14 16.71
C PRO A 251 -6.94 9.66 16.32
N GLU A 252 -7.89 8.91 16.86
CA GLU A 252 -8.17 7.53 16.43
C GLU A 252 -8.69 7.57 14.99
N GLU A 253 -7.82 7.30 14.04
CA GLU A 253 -8.21 6.93 12.68
C GLU A 253 -7.58 5.60 12.31
N GLY A 254 -8.45 4.70 11.82
CA GLY A 254 -8.25 3.28 11.65
C GLY A 254 -7.05 2.83 10.83
N GLY A 255 -6.51 1.75 11.29
CA GLY A 255 -5.94 0.62 10.61
C GLY A 255 -4.87 0.82 9.55
N ALA A 256 -3.60 0.61 9.90
CA ALA A 256 -2.54 0.40 8.92
C ALA A 256 -1.87 -0.96 9.08
N VAL A 257 -1.80 -1.72 8.00
CA VAL A 257 -1.07 -2.99 7.89
C VAL A 257 0.37 -2.69 7.47
N GLN A 258 1.33 -3.29 8.15
CA GLN A 258 2.76 -3.15 7.89
C GLN A 258 3.12 -3.94 6.62
N GLY A 259 3.53 -3.23 5.58
CA GLY A 259 4.00 -3.83 4.32
C GLY A 259 3.71 -2.95 3.13
N ASP A 260 3.95 -1.73 3.25
CA ASP A 260 4.15 -0.69 2.25
C ASP A 260 3.80 0.65 2.88
N LEU A 261 4.78 1.50 3.08
CA LEU A 261 4.53 2.84 3.60
C LEU A 261 3.60 3.64 2.65
N PHE A 262 3.40 3.14 1.44
CA PHE A 262 2.61 3.73 0.37
C PHE A 262 1.35 2.92 -0.02
N ALA A 263 1.18 1.67 0.44
CA ALA A 263 0.03 0.83 0.08
C ALA A 263 -1.26 1.12 0.87
N ASN A 264 -1.18 1.88 1.96
CA ASN A 264 -2.31 2.13 2.86
C ASN A 264 -3.13 3.38 2.55
N PHE A 265 -3.03 3.88 1.31
CA PHE A 265 -3.94 4.92 0.83
C PHE A 265 -5.13 4.36 0.02
N THR A 266 -5.38 3.05 0.03
CA THR A 266 -6.49 2.42 -0.67
C THR A 266 -7.49 1.77 0.29
N GLY A 267 -7.91 2.43 1.32
CA GLY A 267 -8.97 1.96 2.20
C GLY A 267 -10.15 2.89 2.16
N ASN A 268 -11.14 2.58 1.31
CA ASN A 268 -12.49 3.07 1.51
C ASN A 268 -13.12 2.24 2.63
N GLU A 269 -13.32 2.85 3.80
CA GLU A 269 -14.46 2.53 4.67
C GLU A 269 -15.41 3.73 4.62
N PRO A 270 -16.72 3.53 4.47
CA PRO A 270 -17.70 4.60 4.45
C PRO A 270 -17.98 5.05 5.88
N GLY A 271 -17.39 6.15 6.28
CA GLY A 271 -17.57 6.77 7.59
C GLY A 271 -17.04 8.19 7.60
N GLU A 272 -17.85 9.09 7.09
CA GLU A 272 -17.84 10.53 7.17
C GLU A 272 -16.86 11.18 8.18
N ALA A 273 -15.71 11.63 7.66
CA ALA A 273 -15.16 12.90 8.09
C ALA A 273 -15.08 13.79 6.84
N LYS A 274 -16.12 14.55 6.56
CA LYS A 274 -16.09 15.62 5.56
C LYS A 274 -14.92 16.53 5.92
N ASN A 275 -13.87 16.51 5.09
CA ASN A 275 -12.80 17.51 5.14
C ASN A 275 -13.46 18.87 4.88
N SER A 276 -13.71 19.64 5.91
CA SER A 276 -14.50 20.86 5.89
C SER A 276 -13.85 22.04 5.11
N ASN A 277 -12.78 21.79 4.37
CA ASN A 277 -12.00 22.82 3.67
C ASN A 277 -11.80 22.59 2.17
N LEU A 278 -12.37 21.52 1.58
CA LEU A 278 -12.37 21.34 0.13
C LEU A 278 -13.62 21.97 -0.46
N ALA A 279 -13.48 22.59 -1.63
CA ALA A 279 -14.64 23.00 -2.42
C ALA A 279 -15.35 21.75 -2.95
N THR A 280 -16.66 21.81 -3.09
CA THR A 280 -17.50 20.78 -3.71
C THR A 280 -18.35 21.43 -4.78
N LEU A 281 -19.02 20.65 -5.61
CA LEU A 281 -19.93 21.16 -6.60
C LEU A 281 -21.00 22.11 -6.00
N GLU A 282 -21.43 21.81 -4.77
CA GLU A 282 -22.43 22.63 -4.06
C GLU A 282 -21.91 24.01 -3.63
N THR A 283 -20.58 24.17 -3.51
CA THR A 283 -19.92 25.41 -3.09
C THR A 283 -19.50 26.30 -4.26
N LEU A 284 -19.56 25.77 -5.50
CA LEU A 284 -19.17 26.49 -6.70
C LEU A 284 -20.38 27.07 -7.45
N ASN A 285 -20.14 28.16 -8.17
CA ASN A 285 -21.08 28.63 -9.17
C ASN A 285 -20.71 28.00 -10.52
N TYR A 286 -21.59 27.16 -11.08
CA TYR A 286 -21.34 26.41 -12.31
C TYR A 286 -22.54 26.46 -13.25
N ASP A 287 -22.29 26.26 -14.53
CA ASP A 287 -23.30 26.12 -15.60
C ASP A 287 -23.14 24.72 -16.24
N TYR A 288 -23.79 23.73 -15.63
CA TYR A 288 -23.82 22.36 -16.14
C TYR A 288 -25.18 22.07 -16.78
N GLN A 289 -25.14 21.65 -18.03
CA GLN A 289 -26.34 21.55 -18.84
C GLN A 289 -26.58 20.12 -19.35
N LEU A 290 -27.81 19.64 -19.19
CA LEU A 290 -28.28 18.40 -19.81
C LEU A 290 -28.75 18.70 -21.23
N ILE A 291 -28.10 18.08 -22.22
CA ILE A 291 -28.34 18.24 -23.66
C ILE A 291 -29.18 17.06 -24.16
N ASP A 292 -30.45 17.09 -23.91
CA ASP A 292 -31.41 15.98 -24.12
C ASP A 292 -32.32 16.13 -25.35
N THR A 293 -32.20 17.24 -26.12
CA THR A 293 -32.97 17.45 -27.35
C THR A 293 -32.05 17.67 -28.55
N GLU A 294 -32.59 17.47 -29.78
CA GLU A 294 -31.86 17.65 -31.04
C GLU A 294 -31.43 19.10 -31.22
N GLU A 295 -32.30 20.08 -30.90
CA GLU A 295 -32.00 21.50 -31.01
C GLU A 295 -30.81 21.90 -30.07
N LYS A 296 -30.81 21.40 -28.83
CA LYS A 296 -29.72 21.67 -27.90
C LYS A 296 -28.41 21.02 -28.40
N ARG A 297 -28.48 19.82 -29.01
CA ARG A 297 -27.28 19.16 -29.58
C ARG A 297 -26.71 19.97 -30.75
N GLU A 298 -27.58 20.47 -31.67
CA GLU A 298 -27.14 21.32 -32.76
C GLU A 298 -26.44 22.60 -32.25
N GLU A 299 -27.04 23.27 -31.26
CA GLU A 299 -26.48 24.47 -30.65
C GLU A 299 -25.10 24.22 -30.03
N ILE A 300 -24.99 23.16 -29.21
CA ILE A 300 -23.74 22.88 -28.53
C ILE A 300 -22.65 22.44 -29.51
N ILE A 301 -22.95 21.66 -30.55
CA ILE A 301 -22.00 21.27 -31.59
C ILE A 301 -21.36 22.50 -32.22
N GLN A 302 -22.14 23.54 -32.56
CA GLN A 302 -21.57 24.77 -33.12
C GLN A 302 -20.64 25.48 -32.14
N LYS A 303 -20.96 25.48 -30.85
CA LYS A 303 -20.11 26.04 -29.80
C LYS A 303 -18.79 25.24 -29.65
N LEU A 304 -18.87 23.92 -29.58
CA LEU A 304 -17.70 23.03 -29.45
C LEU A 304 -16.78 23.11 -30.66
N LEU A 305 -17.30 23.22 -31.89
CA LEU A 305 -16.52 23.33 -33.12
C LEU A 305 -15.63 24.59 -33.17
N THR A 306 -16.04 25.67 -32.51
CA THR A 306 -15.28 26.92 -32.46
C THR A 306 -14.19 26.93 -31.35
N SER A 307 -14.27 25.98 -30.42
CA SER A 307 -13.33 25.93 -29.30
C SER A 307 -11.95 25.37 -29.71
N LYS A 308 -10.89 26.01 -29.20
CA LYS A 308 -9.52 25.54 -29.37
C LYS A 308 -9.14 24.42 -28.40
N ILE A 309 -9.87 24.29 -27.31
CA ILE A 309 -9.67 23.29 -26.27
C ILE A 309 -11.01 22.64 -25.96
N LEU A 310 -11.02 21.34 -25.89
CA LEU A 310 -12.18 20.53 -25.60
C LEU A 310 -11.81 19.45 -24.59
N SER A 311 -12.26 19.58 -23.36
CA SER A 311 -12.26 18.48 -22.41
C SER A 311 -13.44 17.58 -22.70
N LEU A 312 -13.20 16.28 -22.71
CA LEU A 312 -14.21 15.25 -22.98
C LEU A 312 -14.06 14.07 -22.02
N ASP A 313 -15.19 13.46 -21.71
CA ASP A 313 -15.25 12.22 -20.95
C ASP A 313 -16.44 11.39 -21.42
N THR A 314 -16.43 10.06 -21.23
CA THR A 314 -17.49 9.15 -21.66
C THR A 314 -18.01 8.32 -20.51
N GLU A 315 -19.32 8.35 -20.30
CA GLU A 315 -20.02 7.46 -19.38
C GLU A 315 -20.40 6.17 -20.10
N THR A 316 -20.10 5.03 -19.47
CA THR A 316 -20.24 3.73 -20.10
C THR A 316 -20.83 2.67 -19.17
N THR A 317 -21.17 1.51 -19.72
CA THR A 317 -21.72 0.37 -18.98
C THR A 317 -20.67 -0.47 -18.25
N GLY A 318 -19.37 -0.22 -18.47
CA GLY A 318 -18.30 -1.04 -17.87
C GLY A 318 -16.92 -0.48 -18.14
N THR A 319 -15.92 -1.11 -17.54
CA THR A 319 -14.52 -0.67 -17.59
C THR A 319 -13.69 -1.28 -18.73
N GLU A 320 -14.24 -2.26 -19.45
CA GLU A 320 -13.60 -2.88 -20.61
C GLU A 320 -14.03 -2.16 -21.88
N PRO A 321 -13.19 -1.29 -22.49
CA PRO A 321 -13.62 -0.37 -23.53
C PRO A 321 -14.08 -1.04 -24.83
N MET A 322 -13.61 -2.29 -25.09
CA MET A 322 -14.04 -3.05 -26.25
C MET A 322 -15.48 -3.57 -26.15
N ASP A 323 -16.00 -3.75 -24.92
CA ASP A 323 -17.32 -4.35 -24.66
C ASP A 323 -18.30 -3.34 -24.07
N ALA A 324 -17.80 -2.22 -23.55
CA ALA A 324 -18.62 -1.19 -22.94
C ALA A 324 -19.52 -0.48 -23.97
N GLU A 325 -20.78 -0.29 -23.58
CA GLU A 325 -21.72 0.55 -24.32
C GLU A 325 -21.66 2.00 -23.78
N LEU A 326 -21.75 2.96 -24.68
CA LEU A 326 -21.75 4.38 -24.34
C LEU A 326 -23.09 4.79 -23.73
N VAL A 327 -23.08 5.36 -22.54
CA VAL A 327 -24.25 5.86 -21.81
C VAL A 327 -24.43 7.36 -22.00
N GLY A 328 -23.34 8.09 -22.18
CA GLY A 328 -23.34 9.51 -22.44
C GLY A 328 -21.96 10.06 -22.76
N MET A 329 -21.92 11.29 -23.19
CA MET A 329 -20.72 12.06 -23.50
C MET A 329 -20.78 13.39 -22.76
N SER A 330 -19.71 13.75 -22.07
CA SER A 330 -19.60 15.06 -21.43
C SER A 330 -18.50 15.91 -22.04
N PHE A 331 -18.69 17.21 -22.04
CA PHE A 331 -17.80 18.17 -22.66
C PHE A 331 -17.65 19.42 -21.79
N SER A 332 -16.43 19.97 -21.73
CA SER A 332 -16.15 21.28 -21.13
C SER A 332 -15.19 22.07 -22.02
N ILE A 333 -15.45 23.36 -22.19
CA ILE A 333 -14.59 24.29 -22.96
C ILE A 333 -14.19 25.52 -22.16
N ALA A 334 -14.74 25.69 -20.98
CA ALA A 334 -14.40 26.73 -20.03
C ALA A 334 -14.63 26.21 -18.61
N GLU A 335 -13.83 26.69 -17.67
CA GLU A 335 -13.97 26.30 -16.27
C GLU A 335 -15.38 26.64 -15.73
N ASN A 336 -15.95 25.69 -14.98
CA ASN A 336 -17.30 25.73 -14.42
C ASN A 336 -18.44 25.73 -15.48
N GLU A 337 -18.16 25.41 -16.72
CA GLU A 337 -19.14 25.22 -17.79
C GLU A 337 -18.97 23.84 -18.42
N ALA A 338 -20.03 23.02 -18.39
CA ALA A 338 -19.97 21.68 -18.97
C ALA A 338 -21.34 21.21 -19.48
N PHE A 339 -21.32 20.25 -20.39
CA PHE A 339 -22.45 19.76 -21.13
C PHE A 339 -22.46 18.24 -21.12
N TYR A 340 -23.59 17.64 -20.80
CA TYR A 340 -23.78 16.19 -20.84
C TYR A 340 -24.81 15.81 -21.89
N VAL A 341 -24.43 14.92 -22.81
CA VAL A 341 -25.29 14.39 -23.89
C VAL A 341 -25.59 12.93 -23.58
N PRO A 342 -26.80 12.57 -23.16
CA PRO A 342 -27.18 11.18 -22.93
C PRO A 342 -27.26 10.42 -24.26
N VAL A 343 -26.77 9.16 -24.21
CA VAL A 343 -26.80 8.23 -25.35
C VAL A 343 -27.73 7.06 -25.00
N PRO A 344 -28.79 6.81 -25.80
CA PRO A 344 -29.74 5.73 -25.52
C PRO A 344 -29.15 4.34 -25.68
N ALA A 345 -29.87 3.33 -25.17
CA ALA A 345 -29.47 1.92 -25.32
C ALA A 345 -29.73 1.38 -26.74
N ASP A 346 -30.64 1.99 -27.48
CA ASP A 346 -30.87 1.62 -28.87
C ASP A 346 -29.64 1.96 -29.72
N GLN A 347 -29.09 0.95 -30.38
CA GLN A 347 -27.82 1.07 -31.09
C GLN A 347 -27.90 1.99 -32.31
N GLU A 348 -29.04 2.02 -33.02
CA GLU A 348 -29.21 2.89 -34.21
C GLU A 348 -29.31 4.35 -33.79
N GLU A 349 -30.06 4.61 -32.76
CA GLU A 349 -30.21 5.95 -32.20
C GLU A 349 -28.90 6.45 -31.54
N ALA A 350 -28.21 5.58 -30.82
CA ALA A 350 -26.89 5.87 -30.27
C ALA A 350 -25.88 6.25 -31.37
N LEU A 351 -25.80 5.45 -32.43
CA LEU A 351 -24.95 5.74 -33.58
C LEU A 351 -25.32 7.08 -34.25
N LYS A 352 -26.63 7.41 -34.38
CA LYS A 352 -27.05 8.71 -34.91
C LYS A 352 -26.52 9.86 -34.06
N ILE A 353 -26.75 9.82 -32.75
CA ILE A 353 -26.35 10.89 -31.82
C ILE A 353 -24.81 11.04 -31.80
N VAL A 354 -24.06 9.94 -31.66
CA VAL A 354 -22.60 10.00 -31.65
C VAL A 354 -22.03 10.55 -32.96
N ASN A 355 -22.64 10.22 -34.09
CA ASN A 355 -22.22 10.72 -35.40
C ASN A 355 -22.55 12.24 -35.61
N GLU A 356 -23.55 12.79 -34.94
CA GLU A 356 -23.77 14.25 -34.92
C GLU A 356 -22.54 14.98 -34.37
N PHE A 357 -21.85 14.41 -33.36
CA PHE A 357 -20.63 14.94 -32.74
C PHE A 357 -19.34 14.58 -33.45
N ARG A 358 -19.36 13.75 -34.51
CA ARG A 358 -18.16 13.36 -35.29
C ARG A 358 -17.31 14.56 -35.69
N PRO A 359 -17.87 15.71 -36.24
CA PRO A 359 -17.06 16.85 -36.61
C PRO A 359 -16.31 17.47 -35.41
N VAL A 360 -16.86 17.38 -34.20
CA VAL A 360 -16.24 17.88 -32.96
C VAL A 360 -15.07 17.02 -32.57
N PHE A 361 -15.26 15.70 -32.53
CA PHE A 361 -14.17 14.75 -32.18
C PHE A 361 -13.05 14.74 -33.21
N GLU A 362 -13.38 14.83 -34.49
CA GLU A 362 -12.42 14.78 -35.60
C GLU A 362 -11.82 16.14 -35.97
N ASN A 363 -12.12 17.22 -35.21
CA ASN A 363 -11.52 18.53 -35.43
C ASN A 363 -10.03 18.54 -35.08
N GLU A 364 -9.16 18.57 -36.08
CA GLU A 364 -7.70 18.54 -35.90
C GLU A 364 -7.12 19.84 -35.31
N ASN A 365 -7.90 20.93 -35.30
CA ASN A 365 -7.49 22.23 -34.79
C ASN A 365 -7.85 22.47 -33.31
N SER A 366 -8.49 21.52 -32.66
CA SER A 366 -8.90 21.58 -31.25
C SER A 366 -8.08 20.58 -30.42
N LEU A 367 -7.47 21.07 -29.34
CA LEU A 367 -6.80 20.22 -28.33
C LEU A 367 -7.88 19.41 -27.60
N LYS A 368 -7.77 18.09 -27.61
CA LYS A 368 -8.64 17.20 -26.84
C LYS A 368 -7.99 16.87 -25.51
N VAL A 369 -8.69 17.15 -24.44
CA VAL A 369 -8.28 16.90 -23.06
C VAL A 369 -9.11 15.78 -22.49
N GLY A 370 -8.48 14.82 -21.80
CA GLY A 370 -9.19 13.74 -21.11
C GLY A 370 -8.39 13.23 -19.90
N GLN A 371 -9.05 12.46 -19.08
CA GLN A 371 -8.42 11.69 -17.99
C GLN A 371 -8.42 10.21 -18.37
N ASN A 372 -7.27 9.63 -18.73
CA ASN A 372 -7.18 8.32 -19.39
C ASN A 372 -7.92 8.30 -20.75
N ILE A 373 -7.70 9.33 -21.54
CA ILE A 373 -8.39 9.59 -22.82
C ILE A 373 -8.32 8.39 -23.79
N LYS A 374 -7.37 7.51 -23.63
CA LYS A 374 -7.23 6.27 -24.40
C LYS A 374 -8.51 5.41 -24.31
N TYR A 375 -9.12 5.31 -23.12
CA TYR A 375 -10.37 4.61 -22.91
C TYR A 375 -11.49 5.19 -23.77
N ASP A 376 -11.69 6.51 -23.71
CA ASP A 376 -12.73 7.23 -24.46
C ASP A 376 -12.53 7.10 -25.96
N MET A 377 -11.29 7.17 -26.42
CA MET A 377 -10.94 6.98 -27.83
C MET A 377 -11.34 5.59 -28.34
N ILE A 378 -11.12 4.53 -27.53
CA ILE A 378 -11.52 3.16 -27.91
C ILE A 378 -13.05 3.02 -27.94
N VAL A 379 -13.72 3.53 -26.91
CA VAL A 379 -15.20 3.51 -26.83
C VAL A 379 -15.82 4.22 -28.02
N LEU A 380 -15.40 5.46 -28.34
CA LEU A 380 -15.91 6.22 -29.48
C LEU A 380 -15.64 5.53 -30.83
N GLN A 381 -14.52 4.85 -30.97
CA GLN A 381 -14.25 4.07 -32.18
C GLN A 381 -15.17 2.86 -32.36
N ASN A 382 -15.81 2.34 -31.30
CA ASN A 382 -16.86 1.32 -31.43
C ASN A 382 -18.10 1.87 -32.17
N TYR A 383 -18.30 3.19 -32.10
CA TYR A 383 -19.35 3.92 -32.84
C TYR A 383 -18.83 4.52 -34.15
N GLY A 384 -17.63 4.16 -34.59
CA GLY A 384 -17.03 4.58 -35.86
C GLY A 384 -16.50 6.01 -35.87
N VAL A 385 -16.31 6.64 -34.71
CA VAL A 385 -15.80 8.01 -34.57
C VAL A 385 -14.34 7.96 -34.08
N GLN A 386 -13.47 8.78 -34.67
CA GLN A 386 -12.07 8.93 -34.28
C GLN A 386 -11.88 10.27 -33.56
N VAL A 387 -11.10 10.27 -32.47
CA VAL A 387 -10.62 11.50 -31.86
C VAL A 387 -9.34 11.92 -32.57
N LYS A 388 -9.37 13.12 -33.18
CA LYS A 388 -8.24 13.67 -33.95
C LYS A 388 -7.76 14.99 -33.35
N GLY A 389 -6.56 15.40 -33.76
CA GLY A 389 -5.90 16.62 -33.29
C GLY A 389 -4.96 16.37 -32.12
N PRO A 390 -4.41 17.44 -31.53
CA PRO A 390 -3.55 17.33 -30.35
C PRO A 390 -4.30 16.73 -29.16
N LEU A 391 -3.58 15.96 -28.34
CA LEU A 391 -4.11 15.32 -27.12
C LEU A 391 -3.41 15.88 -25.87
N PHE A 392 -4.16 15.91 -24.78
CA PHE A 392 -3.62 16.13 -23.44
C PHE A 392 -4.34 15.19 -22.47
N ASP A 393 -3.60 14.25 -21.90
CA ASP A 393 -4.11 13.32 -20.89
C ASP A 393 -3.64 13.75 -19.50
N THR A 394 -4.56 14.08 -18.60
CA THR A 394 -4.25 14.57 -17.25
C THR A 394 -3.64 13.49 -16.36
N MET A 395 -4.00 12.21 -16.55
CA MET A 395 -3.40 11.08 -15.86
C MET A 395 -1.93 10.91 -16.25
N ILE A 396 -1.63 10.97 -17.54
CA ILE A 396 -0.26 10.85 -18.07
C ILE A 396 0.57 12.09 -17.71
N ALA A 397 -0.01 13.30 -17.77
CA ALA A 397 0.68 14.52 -17.36
C ALA A 397 1.16 14.42 -15.90
N HIS A 398 0.29 13.99 -15.00
CA HIS A 398 0.68 13.79 -13.61
C HIS A 398 1.68 12.63 -13.43
N TYR A 399 1.54 11.55 -14.18
CA TYR A 399 2.51 10.46 -14.16
C TYR A 399 3.93 10.91 -14.55
N VAL A 400 4.06 11.74 -15.57
CA VAL A 400 5.36 12.30 -15.98
C VAL A 400 5.98 13.16 -14.87
N LEU A 401 5.15 13.87 -14.11
CA LEU A 401 5.59 14.72 -13.00
C LEU A 401 5.90 13.94 -11.73
N GLN A 402 5.06 12.95 -11.39
CA GLN A 402 5.08 12.24 -10.11
C GLN A 402 4.79 10.73 -10.31
N PRO A 403 5.71 9.95 -10.91
CA PRO A 403 5.44 8.57 -11.37
C PRO A 403 5.13 7.58 -10.24
N GLU A 404 5.46 7.90 -9.00
CA GLU A 404 5.23 7.02 -7.84
C GLU A 404 3.91 7.29 -7.11
N LEU A 405 3.18 8.33 -7.50
CA LEU A 405 1.92 8.70 -6.87
C LEU A 405 0.72 8.08 -7.60
N ARG A 406 -0.49 8.36 -7.09
CA ARG A 406 -1.74 7.99 -7.74
C ARG A 406 -2.10 9.03 -8.78
N HIS A 407 -2.75 8.59 -9.86
CA HIS A 407 -3.09 9.44 -10.98
C HIS A 407 -4.61 9.50 -11.23
N GLY A 408 -5.43 9.02 -10.29
CA GLY A 408 -6.89 9.09 -10.36
C GLY A 408 -7.40 10.53 -10.24
N MET A 409 -8.47 10.86 -10.94
CA MET A 409 -9.02 12.22 -11.02
C MET A 409 -9.40 12.78 -9.65
N ASP A 410 -10.06 11.99 -8.80
CA ASP A 410 -10.45 12.41 -7.44
C ASP A 410 -9.23 12.88 -6.64
N TYR A 411 -8.16 12.07 -6.68
CA TYR A 411 -6.90 12.41 -6.02
C TYR A 411 -6.25 13.67 -6.60
N LEU A 412 -6.25 13.82 -7.93
CA LEU A 412 -5.69 15.01 -8.58
C LEU A 412 -6.51 16.26 -8.28
N ALA A 413 -7.84 16.16 -8.27
CA ALA A 413 -8.72 17.25 -7.91
C ALA A 413 -8.49 17.73 -6.47
N GLU A 414 -8.31 16.79 -5.54
CA GLU A 414 -8.04 17.11 -4.14
C GLU A 414 -6.72 17.86 -3.97
N ILE A 415 -5.63 17.38 -4.58
CA ILE A 415 -4.28 17.95 -4.36
C ILE A 415 -4.02 19.21 -5.17
N TYR A 416 -4.50 19.30 -6.42
CA TYR A 416 -4.21 20.42 -7.31
C TYR A 416 -5.29 21.50 -7.31
N LEU A 417 -6.57 21.11 -7.16
CA LEU A 417 -7.70 22.04 -7.23
C LEU A 417 -8.34 22.33 -5.87
N ARG A 418 -7.95 21.59 -4.82
CA ARG A 418 -8.61 21.61 -3.51
C ARG A 418 -10.11 21.37 -3.61
N TYR A 419 -10.45 20.41 -4.42
CA TYR A 419 -11.80 20.10 -4.79
C TYR A 419 -12.11 18.64 -4.52
N GLN A 420 -13.23 18.36 -3.89
CA GLN A 420 -13.77 17.02 -3.69
C GLN A 420 -14.80 16.75 -4.77
N THR A 421 -14.54 15.78 -5.63
CA THR A 421 -15.44 15.33 -6.70
C THR A 421 -16.58 14.49 -6.15
N ILE A 422 -17.63 14.33 -6.93
CA ILE A 422 -18.70 13.37 -6.68
C ILE A 422 -18.15 11.97 -6.97
N HIS A 423 -18.18 11.08 -5.98
CA HIS A 423 -17.71 9.70 -6.18
C HIS A 423 -18.75 8.87 -6.95
N ILE A 424 -18.30 8.05 -7.89
CA ILE A 424 -19.16 7.15 -8.67
C ILE A 424 -20.00 6.22 -7.77
N ASP A 425 -19.48 5.82 -6.61
CA ASP A 425 -20.19 4.98 -5.65
C ASP A 425 -21.43 5.68 -5.05
N GLU A 426 -21.49 7.01 -5.08
CA GLU A 426 -22.68 7.77 -4.67
C GLU A 426 -23.84 7.63 -5.68
N LEU A 427 -23.51 7.39 -6.96
CA LEU A 427 -24.49 7.22 -8.03
C LEU A 427 -24.93 5.76 -8.17
N ILE A 428 -23.98 4.84 -8.29
CA ILE A 428 -24.26 3.43 -8.61
C ILE A 428 -24.20 2.50 -7.39
N GLY A 429 -23.81 3.03 -6.23
CA GLY A 429 -23.64 2.27 -5.00
C GLY A 429 -22.27 1.58 -4.90
N PRO A 430 -21.91 1.08 -3.71
CA PRO A 430 -20.60 0.47 -3.44
C PRO A 430 -20.39 -0.82 -4.23
N LYS A 431 -19.12 -1.15 -4.50
CA LYS A 431 -18.73 -2.36 -5.22
C LYS A 431 -19.35 -3.62 -4.58
N GLY A 432 -20.06 -4.40 -5.38
CA GLY A 432 -20.68 -5.65 -4.94
C GLY A 432 -21.85 -6.09 -5.82
N LYS A 433 -22.56 -7.13 -5.38
CA LYS A 433 -23.67 -7.72 -6.14
C LYS A 433 -24.85 -6.77 -6.39
N ASN A 434 -24.97 -5.71 -5.60
CA ASN A 434 -26.08 -4.73 -5.68
C ASN A 434 -25.64 -3.42 -6.35
N GLN A 435 -24.41 -3.33 -6.87
CA GLN A 435 -23.96 -2.15 -7.61
C GLN A 435 -24.79 -2.02 -8.88
N LYS A 436 -25.34 -0.83 -9.12
CA LYS A 436 -26.08 -0.51 -10.33
C LYS A 436 -25.12 -0.29 -11.51
N ASN A 437 -25.65 -0.34 -12.70
CA ASN A 437 -24.95 0.11 -13.89
C ASN A 437 -25.30 1.58 -14.19
N MET A 438 -24.39 2.34 -14.80
CA MET A 438 -24.66 3.72 -15.20
C MET A 438 -25.90 3.82 -16.12
N ARG A 439 -26.15 2.81 -16.95
CA ARG A 439 -27.31 2.70 -17.83
C ARG A 439 -28.64 2.62 -17.07
N ASP A 440 -28.64 2.17 -15.81
CA ASP A 440 -29.83 2.05 -14.96
C ASP A 440 -30.28 3.40 -14.38
N LEU A 441 -29.46 4.45 -14.51
CA LEU A 441 -29.74 5.78 -13.99
C LEU A 441 -30.40 6.66 -15.02
N ALA A 442 -31.25 7.58 -14.56
CA ALA A 442 -31.83 8.56 -15.44
C ALA A 442 -30.80 9.65 -15.80
N PRO A 443 -30.80 10.20 -17.04
CA PRO A 443 -29.84 11.23 -17.45
C PRO A 443 -29.75 12.44 -16.50
N LYS A 444 -30.86 12.84 -15.89
CA LYS A 444 -30.94 13.92 -14.89
C LYS A 444 -30.15 13.61 -13.58
N ASP A 445 -29.92 12.34 -13.29
CA ASP A 445 -29.20 11.91 -12.10
C ASP A 445 -27.68 11.74 -12.37
N VAL A 446 -27.31 11.55 -13.65
CA VAL A 446 -25.93 11.37 -14.11
C VAL A 446 -25.27 12.68 -14.54
N TYR A 447 -26.01 13.61 -15.15
CA TYR A 447 -25.44 14.77 -15.86
C TYR A 447 -24.52 15.65 -15.00
N ARG A 448 -24.80 15.77 -13.70
CA ARG A 448 -23.95 16.58 -12.80
C ARG A 448 -22.59 15.96 -12.58
N TYR A 449 -22.57 14.66 -12.36
CA TYR A 449 -21.35 13.87 -12.22
C TYR A 449 -20.52 13.93 -13.51
N ALA A 450 -21.11 13.58 -14.65
CA ALA A 450 -20.42 13.56 -15.93
C ALA A 450 -19.91 14.96 -16.37
N CYS A 451 -20.67 16.02 -16.11
CA CYS A 451 -20.23 17.38 -16.35
C CYS A 451 -19.07 17.79 -15.44
N GLU A 452 -19.10 17.35 -14.18
CA GLU A 452 -18.01 17.59 -13.22
C GLU A 452 -16.72 16.95 -13.70
N ASP A 453 -16.76 15.69 -14.18
CA ASP A 453 -15.58 14.98 -14.67
C ASP A 453 -14.93 15.71 -15.85
N ALA A 454 -15.72 16.19 -16.81
CA ALA A 454 -15.20 16.99 -17.93
C ALA A 454 -14.61 18.34 -17.48
N ASP A 455 -15.26 19.06 -16.56
CA ASP A 455 -14.83 20.36 -16.05
C ASP A 455 -13.56 20.24 -15.16
N VAL A 456 -13.54 19.27 -14.25
CA VAL A 456 -12.38 19.00 -13.39
C VAL A 456 -11.17 18.61 -14.25
N THR A 457 -11.38 17.79 -15.28
CA THR A 457 -10.33 17.40 -16.22
C THR A 457 -9.75 18.63 -16.95
N LEU A 458 -10.59 19.59 -17.36
CA LEU A 458 -10.12 20.84 -17.96
C LEU A 458 -9.32 21.70 -16.98
N LYS A 459 -9.78 21.82 -15.73
CA LYS A 459 -9.07 22.54 -14.67
C LYS A 459 -7.71 21.90 -14.35
N LEU A 460 -7.67 20.57 -14.25
CA LEU A 460 -6.44 19.81 -14.05
C LEU A 460 -5.44 20.02 -15.18
N LYS A 461 -5.90 20.02 -16.43
CA LYS A 461 -5.06 20.35 -17.59
C LYS A 461 -4.40 21.72 -17.41
N ASN A 462 -5.15 22.74 -17.00
CA ASN A 462 -4.62 24.10 -16.87
C ASN A 462 -3.53 24.20 -15.79
N VAL A 463 -3.60 23.41 -14.73
CA VAL A 463 -2.59 23.36 -13.67
C VAL A 463 -1.39 22.51 -14.10
N LEU A 464 -1.65 21.29 -14.58
CA LEU A 464 -0.61 20.32 -14.92
C LEU A 464 0.26 20.79 -16.12
N GLU A 465 -0.31 21.52 -17.08
CA GLU A 465 0.45 22.10 -18.18
C GLU A 465 1.52 23.10 -17.69
N LYS A 466 1.21 23.89 -16.64
CA LYS A 466 2.18 24.78 -16.00
C LYS A 466 3.27 24.01 -15.29
N GLU A 467 2.86 22.98 -14.53
CA GLU A 467 3.79 22.10 -13.81
C GLU A 467 4.75 21.38 -14.78
N LEU A 468 4.26 20.86 -15.92
CA LEU A 468 5.09 20.23 -16.93
C LEU A 468 6.16 21.19 -17.47
N LYS A 469 5.80 22.45 -17.67
CA LYS A 469 6.72 23.49 -18.14
C LYS A 469 7.73 23.87 -17.05
N GLU A 470 7.29 24.06 -15.82
CA GLU A 470 8.15 24.43 -14.69
C GLU A 470 9.16 23.34 -14.34
N ASN A 471 8.83 22.08 -14.60
CA ASN A 471 9.70 20.91 -14.34
C ASN A 471 10.46 20.43 -15.60
N ASP A 472 10.47 21.19 -16.71
CA ASP A 472 11.15 20.84 -17.98
C ASP A 472 10.73 19.47 -18.55
N ALA A 473 9.47 19.09 -18.32
CA ALA A 473 8.90 17.78 -18.68
C ALA A 473 8.06 17.81 -19.97
N GLU A 474 7.87 19.00 -20.59
CA GLU A 474 7.04 19.19 -21.79
C GLU A 474 7.48 18.27 -22.95
N ARG A 475 8.79 18.15 -23.19
CA ARG A 475 9.29 17.31 -24.28
C ARG A 475 8.95 15.83 -24.07
N LEU A 476 9.10 15.30 -22.87
CA LEU A 476 8.73 13.91 -22.57
C LEU A 476 7.23 13.71 -22.80
N PHE A 477 6.44 14.64 -22.30
CA PHE A 477 4.98 14.56 -22.40
C PHE A 477 4.48 14.69 -23.85
N TYR A 478 4.86 15.77 -24.58
CA TYR A 478 4.30 16.06 -25.90
C TYR A 478 4.96 15.28 -27.04
N ASP A 479 6.26 14.96 -26.94
CA ASP A 479 6.98 14.31 -28.04
C ASP A 479 7.00 12.79 -27.93
N ILE A 480 6.74 12.22 -26.73
CA ILE A 480 6.81 10.79 -26.48
C ILE A 480 5.47 10.23 -25.97
N GLU A 481 4.99 10.69 -24.82
CA GLU A 481 3.84 10.06 -24.16
C GLU A 481 2.52 10.32 -24.91
N MET A 482 2.26 11.55 -25.33
CA MET A 482 1.02 11.85 -26.06
C MET A 482 0.95 11.18 -27.43
N PRO A 483 2.00 11.18 -28.27
CA PRO A 483 1.99 10.41 -29.54
C PRO A 483 1.84 8.91 -29.37
N LEU A 484 2.20 8.35 -28.21
CA LEU A 484 2.06 6.93 -27.92
C LEU A 484 0.58 6.55 -27.70
N VAL A 485 -0.26 7.44 -27.18
CA VAL A 485 -1.68 7.16 -26.88
C VAL A 485 -2.43 6.61 -28.11
N PRO A 486 -2.47 7.27 -29.28
CA PRO A 486 -3.18 6.73 -30.44
C PRO A 486 -2.54 5.44 -30.98
N VAL A 487 -1.25 5.21 -30.78
CA VAL A 487 -0.59 3.94 -31.14
C VAL A 487 -1.12 2.82 -30.26
N LEU A 488 -1.23 3.04 -28.94
CA LEU A 488 -1.78 2.07 -28.01
C LEU A 488 -3.26 1.79 -28.29
N VAL A 489 -4.06 2.83 -28.57
CA VAL A 489 -5.45 2.66 -29.03
C VAL A 489 -5.53 1.70 -30.22
N ASN A 490 -4.68 1.88 -31.23
CA ASN A 490 -4.67 1.01 -32.41
C ASN A 490 -4.25 -0.43 -32.07
N ILE A 491 -3.22 -0.60 -31.24
CA ILE A 491 -2.75 -1.95 -30.83
C ILE A 491 -3.83 -2.68 -30.04
N GLU A 492 -4.43 -1.99 -29.05
CA GLU A 492 -5.48 -2.57 -28.19
C GLU A 492 -6.73 -2.94 -28.99
N ARG A 493 -7.16 -2.07 -29.90
CA ARG A 493 -8.31 -2.35 -30.77
C ARG A 493 -8.05 -3.46 -31.78
N ASN A 494 -6.86 -3.52 -32.37
CA ASN A 494 -6.50 -4.62 -33.28
C ASN A 494 -6.48 -5.95 -32.54
N GLY A 495 -6.06 -5.97 -31.29
CA GLY A 495 -5.97 -7.16 -30.49
C GLY A 495 -5.05 -8.22 -31.08
N VAL A 496 -4.97 -9.37 -30.44
CA VAL A 496 -4.10 -10.51 -30.82
C VAL A 496 -4.98 -11.66 -31.29
N LEU A 497 -4.68 -12.17 -32.49
CA LEU A 497 -5.31 -13.40 -32.99
C LEU A 497 -4.61 -14.60 -32.35
N LEU A 498 -5.39 -15.49 -31.75
CA LEU A 498 -4.88 -16.75 -31.19
C LEU A 498 -5.10 -17.91 -32.15
N ASP A 499 -4.10 -18.78 -32.30
CA ASP A 499 -4.27 -20.09 -32.91
C ASP A 499 -4.84 -21.04 -31.84
N THR A 500 -6.15 -21.11 -31.79
CA THR A 500 -6.87 -21.94 -30.80
C THR A 500 -6.67 -23.42 -30.99
N GLU A 501 -6.40 -23.88 -32.21
CA GLU A 501 -6.13 -25.31 -32.47
C GLU A 501 -4.73 -25.70 -32.00
N ALA A 502 -3.71 -24.85 -32.22
CA ALA A 502 -2.39 -25.06 -31.68
C ALA A 502 -2.41 -25.05 -30.13
N LEU A 503 -3.09 -24.06 -29.51
CA LEU A 503 -3.24 -24.03 -28.06
C LEU A 503 -3.95 -25.27 -27.51
N LYS A 504 -4.97 -25.80 -28.17
CA LYS A 504 -5.66 -27.02 -27.77
C LYS A 504 -4.74 -28.25 -27.82
N GLN A 505 -3.90 -28.35 -28.86
CA GLN A 505 -2.90 -29.41 -28.98
C GLN A 505 -1.85 -29.31 -27.88
N SER A 506 -1.34 -28.10 -27.59
CA SER A 506 -0.41 -27.85 -26.50
C SER A 506 -1.06 -28.14 -25.14
N SER A 507 -2.34 -27.81 -24.94
CA SER A 507 -3.08 -28.15 -23.70
C SER A 507 -3.12 -29.68 -23.49
N ALA A 508 -3.46 -30.46 -24.52
CA ALA A 508 -3.49 -31.91 -24.42
C ALA A 508 -2.08 -32.49 -24.16
N HIS A 509 -1.05 -31.96 -24.83
CA HIS A 509 0.33 -32.39 -24.66
C HIS A 509 0.83 -32.14 -23.24
N PHE A 510 0.71 -30.88 -22.73
CA PHE A 510 1.19 -30.52 -21.41
C PHE A 510 0.38 -31.14 -20.29
N THR A 511 -0.92 -31.38 -20.48
CA THR A 511 -1.74 -32.14 -19.51
C THR A 511 -1.21 -33.57 -19.36
N ALA A 512 -0.95 -34.27 -20.48
CA ALA A 512 -0.39 -35.63 -20.45
C ALA A 512 1.02 -35.64 -19.80
N GLN A 513 1.84 -34.67 -20.10
CA GLN A 513 3.16 -34.50 -19.47
C GLN A 513 3.03 -34.28 -17.97
N MET A 514 2.12 -33.40 -17.55
CA MET A 514 1.87 -33.09 -16.14
C MET A 514 1.40 -34.32 -15.35
N GLU A 515 0.47 -35.14 -15.95
CA GLU A 515 0.02 -36.39 -15.34
C GLU A 515 1.17 -37.41 -15.15
N ASN A 516 2.12 -37.46 -16.07
CA ASN A 516 3.29 -38.32 -15.93
C ASN A 516 4.22 -37.83 -14.83
N ILE A 517 4.47 -36.51 -14.75
CA ILE A 517 5.26 -35.90 -13.69
C ILE A 517 4.59 -36.11 -12.33
N GLU A 518 3.26 -36.02 -12.23
CA GLU A 518 2.53 -36.34 -11.00
C GLU A 518 2.80 -37.77 -10.51
N LYS A 519 2.78 -38.75 -11.41
CA LYS A 519 3.12 -40.15 -11.06
C LYS A 519 4.55 -40.26 -10.56
N GLU A 520 5.52 -39.64 -11.25
CA GLU A 520 6.92 -39.60 -10.81
C GLU A 520 7.09 -38.96 -9.43
N ILE A 521 6.37 -37.85 -9.16
CA ILE A 521 6.37 -37.18 -7.85
C ILE A 521 5.86 -38.14 -6.76
N TYR A 522 4.75 -38.85 -7.00
CA TYR A 522 4.18 -39.79 -6.03
C TYR A 522 5.08 -41.00 -5.78
N GLU A 523 5.73 -41.52 -6.82
CA GLU A 523 6.73 -42.58 -6.69
C GLU A 523 7.93 -42.14 -5.86
N LEU A 524 8.48 -40.95 -6.14
CA LEU A 524 9.62 -40.38 -5.41
C LEU A 524 9.26 -40.00 -3.96
N ALA A 525 8.03 -39.59 -3.72
CA ALA A 525 7.53 -39.25 -2.38
C ALA A 525 7.09 -40.50 -1.58
N GLY A 526 6.77 -41.60 -2.26
CA GLY A 526 6.24 -42.83 -1.67
C GLY A 526 4.81 -42.68 -1.15
N GLU A 527 4.07 -41.69 -1.59
CA GLU A 527 2.64 -41.47 -1.29
C GLU A 527 2.00 -40.45 -2.26
N THR A 528 0.69 -40.46 -2.31
CA THR A 528 -0.11 -39.46 -3.04
C THR A 528 -0.48 -38.31 -2.14
N PHE A 529 -0.37 -37.08 -2.66
CA PHE A 529 -0.71 -35.85 -1.94
C PHE A 529 -1.10 -34.77 -2.93
N ASN A 530 -1.69 -33.67 -2.45
CA ASN A 530 -2.03 -32.54 -3.32
C ASN A 530 -0.78 -31.66 -3.58
N ILE A 531 -0.17 -31.81 -4.77
CA ILE A 531 1.01 -31.06 -5.22
C ILE A 531 0.73 -29.55 -5.31
N ALA A 532 -0.54 -29.16 -5.50
CA ALA A 532 -0.94 -27.76 -5.48
C ALA A 532 -1.03 -27.14 -4.08
N SER A 533 -0.99 -27.97 -3.02
CA SER A 533 -1.06 -27.51 -1.64
C SER A 533 0.33 -27.22 -1.07
N PRO A 534 0.72 -25.96 -0.83
CA PRO A 534 2.02 -25.64 -0.21
C PRO A 534 2.24 -26.35 1.12
N LYS A 535 1.16 -26.58 1.88
CA LYS A 535 1.20 -27.29 3.17
C LYS A 535 1.62 -28.75 2.98
N GLN A 536 0.93 -29.48 2.11
CA GLN A 536 1.21 -30.91 1.89
C GLN A 536 2.58 -31.10 1.24
N VAL A 537 2.95 -30.25 0.28
CA VAL A 537 4.29 -30.26 -0.30
C VAL A 537 5.35 -30.07 0.80
N GLY A 538 5.14 -29.12 1.71
CA GLY A 538 6.05 -28.89 2.83
C GLY A 538 6.16 -30.07 3.78
N GLU A 539 5.04 -30.72 4.13
CA GLU A 539 5.01 -31.93 4.98
C GLU A 539 5.78 -33.09 4.30
N VAL A 540 5.56 -33.33 3.01
CA VAL A 540 6.27 -34.37 2.27
C VAL A 540 7.77 -34.09 2.19
N LEU A 541 8.17 -32.88 1.80
CA LEU A 541 9.58 -32.55 1.60
C LEU A 541 10.38 -32.50 2.91
N PHE A 542 9.81 -31.93 3.98
CA PHE A 542 10.56 -31.59 5.18
C PHE A 542 10.29 -32.49 6.38
N ASP A 543 9.09 -33.05 6.53
CA ASP A 543 8.79 -33.97 7.62
C ASP A 543 9.06 -35.42 7.23
N LYS A 544 8.64 -35.83 6.02
CA LYS A 544 8.77 -37.21 5.56
C LYS A 544 10.14 -37.49 4.92
N LEU A 545 10.45 -36.79 3.82
CA LEU A 545 11.70 -36.99 3.08
C LEU A 545 12.91 -36.35 3.75
N ARG A 546 12.70 -35.37 4.62
CA ARG A 546 13.72 -34.68 5.41
C ARG A 546 14.89 -34.18 4.55
N ILE A 547 14.57 -33.58 3.39
CA ILE A 547 15.58 -33.14 2.40
C ILE A 547 16.54 -32.08 2.94
N VAL A 548 16.18 -31.41 4.05
CA VAL A 548 17.03 -30.50 4.83
C VAL A 548 16.74 -30.66 6.32
N GLU A 549 17.77 -30.44 7.16
CA GLU A 549 17.64 -30.56 8.63
C GLU A 549 16.79 -29.43 9.24
N LYS A 550 16.88 -28.22 8.69
CA LYS A 550 16.12 -27.03 9.14
C LYS A 550 15.46 -26.35 7.96
N ALA A 551 14.18 -26.61 7.78
CA ALA A 551 13.39 -25.95 6.74
C ALA A 551 12.81 -24.62 7.24
N LYS A 552 12.79 -23.61 6.38
CA LYS A 552 12.21 -22.29 6.66
C LYS A 552 10.70 -22.41 6.83
N LYS A 553 10.15 -21.81 7.89
CA LYS A 553 8.72 -21.77 8.15
C LYS A 553 8.18 -20.34 8.12
N THR A 554 6.93 -20.18 7.74
CA THR A 554 6.19 -18.92 7.83
C THR A 554 5.89 -18.54 9.28
N LYS A 555 5.45 -17.32 9.53
CA LYS A 555 4.98 -16.86 10.86
C LYS A 555 3.85 -17.74 11.43
N THR A 556 3.08 -18.41 10.56
CA THR A 556 1.99 -19.33 10.92
C THR A 556 2.47 -20.79 11.13
N GLY A 557 3.77 -21.05 11.07
CA GLY A 557 4.36 -22.37 11.30
C GLY A 557 4.33 -23.30 10.09
N GLN A 558 3.82 -22.88 8.92
CA GLN A 558 3.86 -23.67 7.70
C GLN A 558 5.23 -23.60 7.03
N TYR A 559 5.63 -24.66 6.35
CA TYR A 559 6.85 -24.67 5.56
C TYR A 559 6.75 -23.72 4.37
N VAL A 560 7.83 -22.99 4.10
CA VAL A 560 7.93 -22.13 2.92
C VAL A 560 8.30 -23.02 1.73
N THR A 561 7.42 -23.08 0.74
CA THR A 561 7.61 -23.83 -0.50
C THR A 561 7.51 -22.91 -1.73
N SER A 562 7.97 -21.64 -1.60
CA SER A 562 8.06 -20.72 -2.73
C SER A 562 9.02 -21.26 -3.80
N GLU A 563 8.87 -20.79 -5.02
CA GLU A 563 9.71 -21.16 -6.15
C GLU A 563 11.20 -20.95 -5.84
N GLU A 564 11.54 -19.82 -5.26
CA GLU A 564 12.90 -19.46 -4.84
C GLU A 564 13.49 -20.48 -3.85
N VAL A 565 12.71 -20.88 -2.82
CA VAL A 565 13.15 -21.87 -1.84
C VAL A 565 13.32 -23.25 -2.49
N LEU A 566 12.38 -23.67 -3.30
CA LEU A 566 12.47 -24.96 -3.99
C LEU A 566 13.61 -24.98 -5.01
N GLU A 567 13.86 -23.89 -5.72
CA GLU A 567 14.97 -23.76 -6.66
C GLU A 567 16.32 -23.92 -5.95
N SER A 568 16.48 -23.31 -4.78
CA SER A 568 17.69 -23.50 -3.94
C SER A 568 17.89 -24.95 -3.47
N LEU A 569 16.82 -25.75 -3.47
CA LEU A 569 16.81 -27.16 -3.06
C LEU A 569 16.77 -28.15 -4.23
N ARG A 570 16.76 -27.69 -5.49
CA ARG A 570 16.60 -28.50 -6.70
C ARG A 570 17.52 -29.72 -6.71
N HIS A 571 18.78 -29.56 -6.29
CA HIS A 571 19.77 -30.64 -6.31
C HIS A 571 19.78 -31.53 -5.05
N LYS A 572 18.90 -31.25 -4.08
CA LYS A 572 18.87 -32.02 -2.81
C LYS A 572 18.10 -33.35 -2.95
N HIS A 573 17.03 -33.35 -3.75
CA HIS A 573 16.23 -34.55 -3.99
C HIS A 573 15.49 -34.44 -5.34
N PRO A 574 15.42 -35.50 -6.16
CA PRO A 574 14.77 -35.47 -7.47
C PRO A 574 13.32 -35.00 -7.45
N VAL A 575 12.60 -35.27 -6.36
CA VAL A 575 11.19 -34.83 -6.23
C VAL A 575 11.05 -33.32 -6.30
N VAL A 576 12.05 -32.54 -5.87
CA VAL A 576 11.98 -31.06 -5.87
C VAL A 576 11.97 -30.53 -7.29
N GLU A 577 12.84 -31.06 -8.15
CA GLU A 577 12.89 -30.73 -9.56
C GLU A 577 11.55 -31.04 -10.24
N LYS A 578 10.97 -32.23 -9.97
CA LYS A 578 9.68 -32.63 -10.52
C LYS A 578 8.51 -31.76 -10.03
N ILE A 579 8.54 -31.30 -8.78
CA ILE A 579 7.54 -30.35 -8.25
C ILE A 579 7.66 -28.99 -8.94
N LEU A 580 8.88 -28.51 -9.19
CA LEU A 580 9.10 -27.26 -9.94
C LEU A 580 8.60 -27.36 -11.38
N GLU A 581 8.94 -28.46 -12.05
CA GLU A 581 8.48 -28.77 -13.42
C GLU A 581 6.95 -28.83 -13.49
N HIS A 582 6.31 -29.57 -12.60
CA HIS A 582 4.85 -29.64 -12.48
C HIS A 582 4.21 -28.26 -12.27
N ARG A 583 4.75 -27.43 -11.37
CA ARG A 583 4.23 -26.09 -11.12
C ARG A 583 4.38 -25.17 -12.33
N GLY A 584 5.50 -25.28 -13.05
CA GLY A 584 5.73 -24.55 -14.29
C GLY A 584 4.67 -24.88 -15.33
N LEU A 585 4.45 -26.17 -15.62
CA LEU A 585 3.43 -26.62 -16.56
C LEU A 585 2.02 -26.22 -16.13
N LYS A 586 1.69 -26.37 -14.85
CA LYS A 586 0.39 -25.96 -14.32
C LYS A 586 0.11 -24.48 -14.50
N LYS A 587 1.15 -23.63 -14.30
CA LYS A 587 1.06 -22.20 -14.54
C LYS A 587 0.86 -21.88 -16.00
N LEU A 588 1.59 -22.54 -16.90
CA LEU A 588 1.44 -22.37 -18.35
C LEU A 588 0.03 -22.75 -18.81
N LEU A 589 -0.46 -23.92 -18.42
CA LEU A 589 -1.82 -24.36 -18.71
C LEU A 589 -2.88 -23.39 -18.19
N GLY A 590 -2.88 -23.13 -16.89
CA GLY A 590 -3.97 -22.37 -16.25
C GLY A 590 -3.95 -20.87 -16.55
N THR A 591 -2.78 -20.28 -16.81
CA THR A 591 -2.67 -18.82 -17.00
C THR A 591 -2.73 -18.42 -18.48
N TYR A 592 -2.24 -19.27 -19.38
CA TYR A 592 -2.09 -18.91 -20.80
C TYR A 592 -2.85 -19.85 -21.72
N ILE A 593 -2.57 -21.13 -21.71
CA ILE A 593 -3.05 -22.07 -22.74
C ILE A 593 -4.57 -22.21 -22.68
N ASP A 594 -5.13 -22.47 -21.49
CA ASP A 594 -6.56 -22.71 -21.31
C ASP A 594 -7.34 -21.41 -21.05
N ALA A 595 -6.68 -20.38 -20.48
CA ALA A 595 -7.33 -19.13 -20.13
C ALA A 595 -7.46 -18.17 -21.32
N LEU A 596 -6.42 -18.01 -22.14
CA LEU A 596 -6.45 -17.04 -23.25
C LEU A 596 -7.58 -17.29 -24.27
N PRO A 597 -7.89 -18.53 -24.70
CA PRO A 597 -9.01 -18.76 -25.59
C PRO A 597 -10.38 -18.33 -25.05
N GLN A 598 -10.54 -18.33 -23.73
CA GLN A 598 -11.78 -17.91 -23.08
C GLN A 598 -11.96 -16.38 -23.06
N LEU A 599 -10.88 -15.63 -23.33
CA LEU A 599 -10.86 -14.17 -23.38
C LEU A 599 -11.02 -13.63 -24.82
N ILE A 600 -11.25 -14.49 -25.78
CA ILE A 600 -11.51 -14.07 -27.16
C ILE A 600 -12.82 -13.29 -27.21
N ASN A 601 -12.73 -12.04 -27.62
CA ASN A 601 -13.91 -11.21 -27.82
C ASN A 601 -14.74 -11.74 -28.99
N PRO A 602 -16.03 -12.07 -28.80
CA PRO A 602 -16.86 -12.70 -29.83
C PRO A 602 -17.12 -11.80 -31.06
N ARG A 603 -17.02 -10.46 -30.90
CA ARG A 603 -17.22 -9.52 -31.99
C ARG A 603 -16.01 -9.41 -32.91
N THR A 604 -14.80 -9.53 -32.38
CA THR A 604 -13.56 -9.33 -33.13
C THR A 604 -12.84 -10.65 -33.45
N GLY A 605 -13.14 -11.73 -32.71
CA GLY A 605 -12.41 -13.00 -32.78
C GLY A 605 -10.97 -12.92 -32.23
N ARG A 606 -10.66 -11.89 -31.44
CA ARG A 606 -9.31 -11.58 -30.94
C ARG A 606 -9.32 -11.34 -29.43
N VAL A 607 -8.16 -11.44 -28.82
CA VAL A 607 -7.94 -11.06 -27.42
C VAL A 607 -7.43 -9.62 -27.39
N HIS A 608 -8.05 -8.80 -26.55
CA HIS A 608 -7.69 -7.40 -26.35
C HIS A 608 -7.09 -7.24 -24.96
N THR A 609 -5.87 -6.74 -24.89
CA THR A 609 -5.20 -6.35 -23.63
C THR A 609 -5.22 -4.85 -23.50
N SER A 610 -5.07 -4.33 -22.30
CA SER A 610 -4.83 -2.92 -22.04
C SER A 610 -3.36 -2.65 -21.73
N PHE A 611 -2.73 -1.70 -22.43
CA PHE A 611 -1.37 -1.24 -22.16
C PHE A 611 -1.39 0.06 -21.37
N ASN A 612 -0.86 0.03 -20.15
CA ASN A 612 -0.91 1.17 -19.24
C ASN A 612 0.43 1.88 -19.18
N GLN A 613 0.43 3.21 -19.43
CA GLN A 613 1.61 4.07 -19.37
C GLN A 613 1.95 4.49 -17.93
N THR A 614 0.99 4.50 -17.01
CA THR A 614 1.05 5.16 -15.70
C THR A 614 1.19 4.20 -14.50
N VAL A 615 1.50 2.91 -14.74
CA VAL A 615 1.56 1.89 -13.67
C VAL A 615 2.97 1.69 -13.13
N THR A 616 3.99 1.80 -13.98
CA THR A 616 5.38 1.55 -13.57
C THR A 616 6.14 2.86 -13.41
N ALA A 617 6.80 3.08 -12.29
CA ALA A 617 7.63 4.28 -12.09
C ALA A 617 8.86 4.39 -13.02
N THR A 618 9.11 3.37 -13.86
CA THR A 618 10.30 3.27 -14.70
C THR A 618 10.08 3.62 -16.18
N GLY A 619 8.90 4.12 -16.56
CA GLY A 619 8.55 4.43 -17.95
C GLY A 619 8.25 3.21 -18.82
N ARG A 620 8.16 1.99 -18.25
CA ARG A 620 7.76 0.79 -18.97
C ARG A 620 6.25 0.70 -19.05
N LEU A 621 5.74 0.24 -20.19
CA LEU A 621 4.32 -0.15 -20.27
C LEU A 621 4.06 -1.38 -19.40
N SER A 622 2.90 -1.43 -18.77
CA SER A 622 2.36 -2.65 -18.21
C SER A 622 1.18 -3.15 -19.04
N SER A 623 0.96 -4.46 -19.05
CA SER A 623 -0.16 -5.09 -19.76
C SER A 623 -1.11 -5.73 -18.74
N SER A 624 -2.40 -5.51 -18.92
CA SER A 624 -3.45 -6.08 -18.05
C SER A 624 -4.67 -6.50 -18.85
N ASN A 625 -5.45 -7.42 -18.29
CA ASN A 625 -6.73 -7.90 -18.81
C ASN A 625 -6.71 -8.41 -20.28
N PRO A 626 -5.89 -9.43 -20.63
CA PRO A 626 -4.92 -10.18 -19.85
C PRO A 626 -3.51 -9.59 -19.91
N ASN A 627 -2.62 -9.98 -18.98
CA ASN A 627 -1.21 -9.60 -19.04
C ASN A 627 -0.48 -10.47 -20.07
N LEU A 628 -0.24 -9.92 -21.26
CA LEU A 628 0.47 -10.58 -22.35
C LEU A 628 1.99 -10.42 -22.30
N GLN A 629 2.52 -9.52 -21.46
CA GLN A 629 3.97 -9.29 -21.32
C GLN A 629 4.66 -10.40 -20.54
N ASN A 630 3.94 -11.08 -19.66
CA ASN A 630 4.49 -12.12 -18.78
C ASN A 630 4.45 -13.54 -19.35
N ILE A 631 4.13 -13.70 -20.64
CA ILE A 631 4.21 -15.01 -21.31
C ILE A 631 5.67 -15.47 -21.28
N PRO A 632 5.98 -16.63 -20.68
CA PRO A 632 7.35 -17.13 -20.56
C PRO A 632 8.01 -17.34 -21.93
N ILE A 633 9.30 -16.97 -22.05
CA ILE A 633 10.09 -17.13 -23.28
C ILE A 633 11.45 -17.78 -23.03
N ARG A 634 11.80 -18.05 -21.76
CA ARG A 634 13.13 -18.56 -21.40
C ARG A 634 13.23 -20.08 -21.47
N ASP A 635 12.13 -20.78 -21.30
CA ASP A 635 12.04 -22.24 -21.43
C ASP A 635 11.40 -22.64 -22.76
N GLU A 636 11.65 -23.88 -23.19
CA GLU A 636 11.13 -24.43 -24.46
C GLU A 636 9.61 -24.48 -24.46
N ASN A 637 8.99 -24.87 -23.34
CA ASN A 637 7.53 -24.96 -23.23
C ASN A 637 6.87 -23.58 -23.34
N GLY A 638 7.49 -22.55 -22.76
CA GLY A 638 7.00 -21.16 -22.87
C GLY A 638 7.12 -20.60 -24.28
N LYS A 639 8.15 -20.97 -25.05
CA LYS A 639 8.31 -20.58 -26.46
C LYS A 639 7.23 -21.16 -27.35
N GLU A 640 6.74 -22.37 -27.04
CA GLU A 640 5.69 -23.04 -27.83
C GLU A 640 4.34 -22.30 -27.78
N ILE A 641 4.09 -21.55 -26.70
CA ILE A 641 2.84 -20.81 -26.50
C ILE A 641 2.84 -19.48 -27.28
N ARG A 642 4.00 -18.89 -27.51
CA ARG A 642 4.17 -17.56 -28.14
C ARG A 642 4.22 -17.63 -29.65
#